data_38a76f6ddb0323dffc7d45868e3ea669
#
_entry.id   38a76f6ddb0323dffc7d45868e3ea669
#
_cell.length_a   1.000
_cell.length_b   1.000
_cell.length_c   1.000
_cell.angle_alpha   90.00
_cell.angle_beta   90.00
_cell.angle_gamma   90.00
#
_symmetry.space_group_name_H-M   'P 1'
#
loop_
_entity.id
_entity.type
_entity.pdbx_description
1 polymer ?
#
loop_
_entity_poly.entity_id
_entity_poly.type
_entity_poly.pdbx_seq_one_letter_code
_entity_poly.pdbx_strand_id
1 'polypeptide(L)'
;LAPKGHSIQVRLYAEDPIKNFQPSAGLLTYVEFDPQARNETWVETGSNVSSFYDPMIAKIIVTHENRESAIQAMSDTLAKTSVAGIETNLEYLQNIIDCEVFKAGTQTTRFLNTFEWKTQKIEVLQSGIQTSIQDVNGRLGYWDVGVPPSGAIDPLSLNVANQLLGNPFNTAGLECTLQGPTLKFHCDSQIVITGGDMLATLDGVDVAMWQTLNVKKGQILKTGKITTGCRSYIGIKGGFNVPRYLGSQATFTLGQFGGHAGRNLLIGDMLPITAYSSVETVALSAAQVPSFSQTWNIAVMYGPHGAPDFFTKRDIERFFEQEFEIHFNSSRTGIRLVGEKPEWARTDGGEAGLHPSNIHDNAYAIGAIDFTGDMPIILGPDGPSLGGFVCPAVVVSSELWKIGQLKAGDKVKFIPISYDQAQVLNQKYSAALTADTTENVEFSPSFHAEMETLSDAVLATLKGENARPDVTYRPAGNSYLLVEYGELVLDLNLRFRIHALMQWVKDQSIEGIIDLTPGIRSLQIHFDSLVLDQKHLLSLLQQAESELPDVTAMEVPSRTVYLPLAWEDSQTQLATERYMQTVRPDAPWCPDNVEFIRRINGLDSKQAVKDIVFSTNYLVMGLGDVYLGAPVATPLDPRHRLVTT
;
A
#
# COMPACT_ATOMS: atom_id res chain seq x y z
N LEU A 1 -10.64 -52.93 -25.46
CA LEU A 1 -9.90 -51.66 -25.24
C LEU A 1 -8.78 -51.94 -24.24
N ALA A 2 -7.53 -51.78 -24.67
CA ALA A 2 -6.39 -51.84 -23.75
C ALA A 2 -6.22 -50.48 -23.05
N PRO A 3 -5.96 -50.45 -21.74
CA PRO A 3 -5.63 -49.22 -21.05
C PRO A 3 -4.38 -48.56 -21.64
N LYS A 4 -4.41 -47.24 -21.79
CA LYS A 4 -3.25 -46.48 -22.26
C LYS A 4 -2.90 -45.43 -21.20
N GLY A 5 -1.64 -45.45 -20.71
CA GLY A 5 -1.14 -44.49 -19.73
C GLY A 5 -1.68 -44.70 -18.32
N HIS A 6 -1.37 -43.72 -17.47
CA HIS A 6 -1.80 -43.64 -16.07
C HIS A 6 -2.44 -42.29 -15.78
N SER A 7 -3.56 -42.31 -15.04
CA SER A 7 -4.21 -41.09 -14.55
C SER A 7 -4.24 -41.07 -13.04
N ILE A 8 -4.00 -39.88 -12.48
CA ILE A 8 -4.15 -39.61 -11.06
C ILE A 8 -5.17 -38.49 -10.91
N GLN A 9 -6.14 -38.69 -10.03
CA GLN A 9 -7.13 -37.68 -9.63
C GLN A 9 -6.99 -37.39 -8.16
N VAL A 10 -6.99 -36.12 -7.82
CA VAL A 10 -7.15 -35.64 -6.43
C VAL A 10 -8.43 -34.83 -6.29
N ARG A 11 -8.98 -34.79 -5.11
CA ARG A 11 -10.15 -33.96 -4.75
C ARG A 11 -9.72 -32.87 -3.80
N LEU A 12 -9.84 -31.63 -4.25
CA LEU A 12 -9.56 -30.46 -3.43
C LEU A 12 -10.82 -30.09 -2.65
N TYR A 13 -10.68 -30.07 -1.32
CA TYR A 13 -11.75 -29.76 -0.40
C TYR A 13 -11.44 -28.49 0.39
N ALA A 14 -12.46 -27.70 0.66
CA ALA A 14 -12.43 -26.57 1.60
C ALA A 14 -12.51 -27.10 3.05
N GLU A 15 -11.44 -27.70 3.52
CA GLU A 15 -11.32 -28.36 4.82
C GLU A 15 -9.95 -28.08 5.42
N ASP A 16 -9.90 -27.97 6.75
CA ASP A 16 -8.66 -27.80 7.52
C ASP A 16 -8.15 -29.14 8.06
N PRO A 17 -7.12 -29.75 7.43
CA PRO A 17 -6.57 -31.03 7.90
C PRO A 17 -5.95 -30.97 9.30
N ILE A 18 -5.49 -29.81 9.75
CA ILE A 18 -4.92 -29.62 11.10
C ILE A 18 -6.03 -29.70 12.16
N LYS A 19 -7.24 -29.27 11.81
CA LYS A 19 -8.43 -29.31 12.65
C LYS A 19 -9.34 -30.51 12.35
N ASN A 20 -8.75 -31.67 12.06
CA ASN A 20 -9.47 -32.91 11.73
C ASN A 20 -10.45 -32.76 10.57
N PHE A 21 -10.02 -32.07 9.50
CA PHE A 21 -10.82 -31.86 8.28
C PHE A 21 -12.14 -31.13 8.55
N GLN A 22 -12.16 -30.20 9.49
CA GLN A 22 -13.32 -29.33 9.66
C GLN A 22 -13.54 -28.48 8.41
N PRO A 23 -14.80 -28.28 7.98
CA PRO A 23 -15.10 -27.40 6.86
C PRO A 23 -14.57 -25.98 7.07
N SER A 24 -13.97 -25.41 6.03
CA SER A 24 -13.50 -24.04 6.00
C SER A 24 -14.30 -23.23 4.98
N ALA A 25 -15.19 -22.39 5.46
CA ALA A 25 -16.07 -21.57 4.63
C ALA A 25 -15.55 -20.13 4.54
N GLY A 26 -15.84 -19.45 3.43
CA GLY A 26 -15.49 -18.04 3.26
C GLY A 26 -15.22 -17.65 1.82
N LEU A 27 -14.73 -16.42 1.64
CA LEU A 27 -14.39 -15.84 0.36
C LEU A 27 -13.03 -16.35 -0.13
N LEU A 28 -12.98 -16.84 -1.36
CA LEU A 28 -11.74 -17.16 -2.06
C LEU A 28 -11.13 -15.87 -2.62
N THR A 29 -10.07 -15.40 -2.01
CA THR A 29 -9.40 -14.16 -2.41
C THR A 29 -8.42 -14.34 -3.57
N TYR A 30 -8.00 -15.58 -3.82
CA TYR A 30 -7.17 -15.96 -4.95
C TYR A 30 -7.39 -17.43 -5.31
N VAL A 31 -7.60 -17.70 -6.59
CA VAL A 31 -7.73 -19.05 -7.16
C VAL A 31 -6.95 -19.15 -8.45
N GLU A 32 -5.99 -20.05 -8.49
CA GLU A 32 -5.21 -20.38 -9.67
C GLU A 32 -5.00 -21.89 -9.75
N PHE A 33 -5.38 -22.49 -10.88
CA PHE A 33 -5.13 -23.89 -11.19
C PHE A 33 -4.12 -24.01 -12.33
N ASP A 34 -3.23 -25.03 -12.26
CA ASP A 34 -2.31 -25.32 -13.36
C ASP A 34 -3.10 -25.62 -14.65
N PRO A 35 -2.96 -24.82 -15.72
CA PRO A 35 -3.69 -25.04 -16.97
C PRO A 35 -3.27 -26.31 -17.73
N GLN A 36 -2.16 -26.95 -17.35
CA GLN A 36 -1.72 -28.22 -17.94
C GLN A 36 -2.50 -29.43 -17.42
N ALA A 37 -3.20 -29.29 -16.28
CA ALA A 37 -4.06 -30.31 -15.72
C ALA A 37 -5.51 -30.13 -16.18
N ARG A 38 -6.28 -31.20 -16.13
CA ARG A 38 -7.73 -31.13 -16.25
C ARG A 38 -8.31 -30.74 -14.88
N ASN A 39 -8.85 -29.53 -14.80
CA ASN A 39 -9.43 -28.97 -13.58
C ASN A 39 -10.97 -28.95 -13.72
N GLU A 40 -11.65 -29.79 -12.94
CA GLU A 40 -13.10 -29.78 -12.81
C GLU A 40 -13.48 -29.01 -11.57
N THR A 41 -13.81 -27.73 -11.75
CA THR A 41 -14.06 -26.79 -10.66
C THR A 41 -15.25 -25.89 -10.93
N TRP A 42 -15.87 -25.38 -9.86
CA TRP A 42 -16.91 -24.36 -9.88
C TRP A 42 -16.46 -23.05 -9.26
N VAL A 43 -15.24 -23.01 -8.71
CA VAL A 43 -14.72 -21.83 -8.00
C VAL A 43 -13.76 -21.04 -8.86
N GLU A 44 -13.76 -19.74 -8.65
CA GLU A 44 -12.83 -18.75 -9.17
C GLU A 44 -12.52 -17.71 -8.08
N THR A 45 -11.56 -16.82 -8.31
CA THR A 45 -11.30 -15.69 -7.42
C THR A 45 -12.58 -14.87 -7.23
N GLY A 46 -12.96 -14.61 -5.97
CA GLY A 46 -14.23 -13.97 -5.62
C GLY A 46 -15.38 -14.92 -5.28
N SER A 47 -15.23 -16.25 -5.49
CA SER A 47 -16.24 -17.22 -5.07
C SER A 47 -16.36 -17.31 -3.56
N ASN A 48 -17.59 -17.44 -3.05
CA ASN A 48 -17.85 -17.66 -1.64
C ASN A 48 -18.21 -19.13 -1.39
N VAL A 49 -17.37 -19.82 -0.61
CA VAL A 49 -17.58 -21.21 -0.24
C VAL A 49 -18.46 -21.27 1.02
N SER A 50 -19.62 -21.92 0.88
CA SER A 50 -20.59 -22.05 1.96
C SER A 50 -20.31 -23.28 2.81
N SER A 51 -20.61 -23.21 4.12
CA SER A 51 -20.59 -24.37 5.02
C SER A 51 -21.82 -25.27 4.93
N PHE A 52 -22.81 -24.94 4.07
CA PHE A 52 -24.08 -25.68 3.97
C PHE A 52 -24.07 -26.82 2.95
N TYR A 53 -23.05 -26.90 2.12
CA TYR A 53 -22.93 -27.89 1.04
C TYR A 53 -21.63 -28.70 1.15
N ASP A 54 -21.45 -29.68 0.26
CA ASP A 54 -20.22 -30.46 0.14
C ASP A 54 -19.01 -29.52 -0.03
N PRO A 55 -17.95 -29.66 0.78
CA PRO A 55 -16.79 -28.78 0.73
C PRO A 55 -15.88 -29.01 -0.49
N MET A 56 -16.19 -29.92 -1.41
CA MET A 56 -15.38 -30.19 -2.61
C MET A 56 -15.44 -29.00 -3.57
N ILE A 57 -14.30 -28.37 -3.79
CA ILE A 57 -14.17 -27.20 -4.66
C ILE A 57 -13.56 -27.52 -6.03
N ALA A 58 -12.77 -28.59 -6.13
CA ALA A 58 -12.22 -29.02 -7.41
C ALA A 58 -11.85 -30.51 -7.45
N LYS A 59 -11.79 -31.08 -8.66
CA LYS A 59 -11.07 -32.31 -9.01
C LYS A 59 -9.96 -31.95 -9.95
N ILE A 60 -8.73 -32.30 -9.61
CA ILE A 60 -7.55 -32.06 -10.42
C ILE A 60 -7.09 -33.41 -10.97
N ILE A 61 -6.95 -33.52 -12.28
CA ILE A 61 -6.69 -34.77 -12.97
C ILE A 61 -5.50 -34.58 -13.91
N VAL A 62 -4.51 -35.46 -13.79
CA VAL A 62 -3.38 -35.56 -14.73
C VAL A 62 -3.32 -36.92 -15.36
N THR A 63 -2.84 -37.01 -16.60
CA THR A 63 -2.68 -38.27 -17.35
C THR A 63 -1.35 -38.27 -18.08
N HIS A 64 -0.57 -39.33 -17.88
CA HIS A 64 0.74 -39.52 -18.53
C HIS A 64 0.93 -40.97 -18.99
N GLU A 65 2.06 -41.23 -19.69
CA GLU A 65 2.35 -42.53 -20.28
C GLU A 65 2.53 -43.65 -19.26
N ASN A 66 3.08 -43.31 -18.07
CA ASN A 66 3.34 -44.25 -16.99
C ASN A 66 3.01 -43.62 -15.62
N ARG A 67 3.01 -44.44 -14.57
CA ARG A 67 2.66 -44.02 -13.21
C ARG A 67 3.64 -42.99 -12.62
N GLU A 68 4.93 -43.18 -12.84
CA GLU A 68 5.96 -42.30 -12.31
C GLU A 68 5.82 -40.87 -12.86
N SER A 69 5.69 -40.76 -14.19
CA SER A 69 5.42 -39.47 -14.85
C SER A 69 4.09 -38.83 -14.41
N ALA A 70 3.06 -39.65 -14.15
CA ALA A 70 1.78 -39.12 -13.65
C ALA A 70 1.88 -38.60 -12.21
N ILE A 71 2.70 -39.25 -11.36
CA ILE A 71 2.98 -38.77 -9.97
C ILE A 71 3.73 -37.45 -10.04
N GLN A 72 4.80 -37.36 -10.83
CA GLN A 72 5.57 -36.11 -10.97
C GLN A 72 4.70 -34.98 -11.50
N ALA A 73 3.89 -35.23 -12.54
CA ALA A 73 2.97 -34.24 -13.09
C ALA A 73 1.92 -33.79 -12.07
N MET A 74 1.41 -34.68 -11.20
CA MET A 74 0.47 -34.29 -10.14
C MET A 74 1.17 -33.48 -9.07
N SER A 75 2.38 -33.84 -8.65
CA SER A 75 3.19 -33.06 -7.70
C SER A 75 3.44 -31.64 -8.24
N ASP A 76 3.89 -31.51 -9.50
CA ASP A 76 4.12 -30.24 -10.16
C ASP A 76 2.84 -29.39 -10.28
N THR A 77 1.72 -30.05 -10.62
CA THR A 77 0.40 -29.39 -10.73
C THR A 77 -0.08 -28.86 -9.39
N LEU A 78 0.03 -29.65 -8.30
CA LEU A 78 -0.36 -29.20 -6.98
C LEU A 78 0.54 -28.07 -6.46
N ALA A 79 1.82 -28.07 -6.81
CA ALA A 79 2.76 -27.00 -6.46
C ALA A 79 2.43 -25.66 -7.16
N LYS A 80 1.85 -25.72 -8.38
CA LYS A 80 1.40 -24.53 -9.13
C LYS A 80 -0.04 -24.11 -8.82
N THR A 81 -0.81 -24.98 -8.15
CA THR A 81 -2.19 -24.66 -7.75
C THR A 81 -2.16 -23.79 -6.50
N SER A 82 -2.91 -22.70 -6.50
CA SER A 82 -3.04 -21.78 -5.36
C SER A 82 -4.51 -21.47 -5.09
N VAL A 83 -4.94 -21.69 -3.85
CA VAL A 83 -6.27 -21.30 -3.36
C VAL A 83 -6.08 -20.61 -2.03
N ALA A 84 -6.48 -19.37 -1.94
CA ALA A 84 -6.33 -18.55 -0.73
C ALA A 84 -7.64 -17.90 -0.30
N GLY A 85 -7.71 -17.53 0.98
CA GLY A 85 -8.88 -16.94 1.63
C GLY A 85 -9.56 -17.88 2.62
N ILE A 86 -9.44 -19.20 2.40
CA ILE A 86 -9.91 -20.26 3.30
C ILE A 86 -8.86 -21.37 3.38
N GLU A 87 -9.02 -22.28 4.33
CA GLU A 87 -8.20 -23.49 4.41
C GLU A 87 -8.70 -24.58 3.44
N THR A 88 -7.73 -25.29 2.86
CA THR A 88 -7.99 -26.43 1.98
C THR A 88 -7.06 -27.59 2.33
N ASN A 89 -7.39 -28.77 1.82
CA ASN A 89 -6.54 -29.96 1.95
C ASN A 89 -5.38 -30.00 0.93
N LEU A 90 -5.06 -28.91 0.22
CA LEU A 90 -4.05 -28.87 -0.84
C LEU A 90 -2.67 -29.36 -0.36
N GLU A 91 -2.17 -28.82 0.74
CA GLU A 91 -0.87 -29.22 1.31
C GLU A 91 -0.86 -30.69 1.76
N TYR A 92 -1.97 -31.15 2.30
CA TYR A 92 -2.15 -32.56 2.66
C TYR A 92 -2.08 -33.48 1.42
N LEU A 93 -2.71 -33.10 0.32
CA LEU A 93 -2.64 -33.81 -0.96
C LEU A 93 -1.21 -33.85 -1.53
N GLN A 94 -0.47 -32.75 -1.45
CA GLN A 94 0.94 -32.70 -1.84
C GLN A 94 1.77 -33.71 -1.04
N ASN A 95 1.60 -33.74 0.28
CA ASN A 95 2.28 -34.71 1.16
C ASN A 95 1.93 -36.17 0.81
N ILE A 96 0.69 -36.47 0.43
CA ILE A 96 0.27 -37.83 0.00
C ILE A 96 0.97 -38.21 -1.31
N ILE A 97 0.93 -37.35 -2.32
CA ILE A 97 1.53 -37.63 -3.64
C ILE A 97 3.04 -37.86 -3.53
N ASP A 98 3.70 -37.15 -2.63
CA ASP A 98 5.16 -37.21 -2.48
C ASP A 98 5.63 -38.33 -1.54
N CYS A 99 4.73 -38.98 -0.80
CA CYS A 99 5.14 -40.04 0.12
C CYS A 99 5.51 -41.36 -0.60
N GLU A 100 6.48 -42.09 -0.03
CA GLU A 100 7.01 -43.33 -0.60
C GLU A 100 5.94 -44.41 -0.78
N VAL A 101 4.96 -44.52 0.12
CA VAL A 101 3.87 -45.49 0.04
C VAL A 101 3.01 -45.27 -1.20
N PHE A 102 2.69 -43.99 -1.50
CA PHE A 102 1.94 -43.64 -2.71
C PHE A 102 2.76 -43.83 -3.97
N LYS A 103 4.04 -43.44 -3.95
CA LYS A 103 4.97 -43.65 -5.09
C LYS A 103 5.14 -45.11 -5.41
N ALA A 104 5.29 -45.96 -4.42
CA ALA A 104 5.43 -47.39 -4.58
C ALA A 104 4.11 -48.12 -4.97
N GLY A 105 2.95 -47.46 -4.91
CA GLY A 105 1.64 -48.05 -5.20
C GLY A 105 1.19 -49.10 -4.19
N THR A 106 1.65 -49.05 -2.96
CA THR A 106 1.37 -50.01 -1.88
C THR A 106 0.31 -49.49 -0.88
N GLN A 107 -0.29 -48.34 -1.13
CA GLN A 107 -1.34 -47.77 -0.29
C GLN A 107 -2.58 -48.68 -0.24
N THR A 108 -3.11 -48.85 0.95
CA THR A 108 -4.39 -49.53 1.22
C THR A 108 -5.50 -48.51 1.46
N THR A 109 -6.75 -48.92 1.49
CA THR A 109 -7.92 -48.07 1.82
C THR A 109 -7.85 -47.47 3.22
N ARG A 110 -6.99 -48.01 4.11
CA ARG A 110 -6.77 -47.52 5.48
C ARG A 110 -5.49 -46.69 5.63
N PHE A 111 -4.75 -46.49 4.55
CA PHE A 111 -3.47 -45.76 4.55
C PHE A 111 -3.56 -44.40 5.25
N LEU A 112 -4.59 -43.61 4.93
CA LEU A 112 -4.77 -42.26 5.47
C LEU A 112 -5.10 -42.25 6.98
N ASN A 113 -5.55 -43.35 7.59
CA ASN A 113 -5.83 -43.39 9.00
C ASN A 113 -4.57 -43.30 9.89
N THR A 114 -3.41 -43.61 9.32
CA THR A 114 -2.11 -43.59 10.00
C THR A 114 -1.09 -42.71 9.30
N PHE A 115 -1.53 -41.93 8.31
CA PHE A 115 -0.66 -41.06 7.53
C PHE A 115 -0.27 -39.83 8.36
N GLU A 116 0.99 -39.77 8.73
CA GLU A 116 1.59 -38.58 9.33
C GLU A 116 2.10 -37.65 8.24
N TRP A 117 1.66 -36.41 8.27
CA TRP A 117 2.04 -35.40 7.32
C TRP A 117 2.66 -34.19 7.99
N LYS A 118 3.44 -33.45 7.25
CA LYS A 118 4.13 -32.24 7.71
C LYS A 118 3.43 -31.03 7.13
N THR A 119 3.13 -30.09 7.98
CA THR A 119 2.60 -28.79 7.55
C THR A 119 3.63 -27.69 7.84
N GLN A 120 3.65 -26.69 6.96
CA GLN A 120 4.46 -25.49 7.08
C GLN A 120 3.54 -24.30 7.39
N LYS A 121 2.85 -24.34 8.54
CA LYS A 121 1.86 -23.32 8.92
C LYS A 121 2.05 -22.80 10.34
N ILE A 122 1.57 -21.58 10.55
CA ILE A 122 1.46 -20.92 11.85
C ILE A 122 0.00 -20.60 12.07
N GLU A 123 -0.55 -20.99 13.21
CA GLU A 123 -1.94 -20.75 13.60
C GLU A 123 -2.06 -19.47 14.44
N VAL A 124 -3.03 -18.63 14.11
CA VAL A 124 -3.35 -17.41 14.86
C VAL A 124 -4.32 -17.75 15.98
N LEU A 125 -3.84 -17.79 17.23
CA LEU A 125 -4.66 -18.00 18.41
C LEU A 125 -5.33 -16.71 18.90
N GLN A 126 -4.66 -15.57 18.71
CA GLN A 126 -5.18 -14.22 18.94
C GLN A 126 -4.60 -13.30 17.84
N SER A 127 -5.44 -12.44 17.28
CA SER A 127 -5.04 -11.61 16.12
C SER A 127 -4.25 -10.34 16.46
N GLY A 128 -4.22 -9.94 17.75
CA GLY A 128 -3.81 -8.59 18.12
C GLY A 128 -4.88 -7.55 17.79
N ILE A 129 -4.52 -6.26 17.80
CA ILE A 129 -5.45 -5.18 17.46
C ILE A 129 -5.52 -5.03 15.93
N GLN A 130 -4.37 -4.89 15.28
CA GLN A 130 -4.25 -4.81 13.84
C GLN A 130 -2.94 -5.48 13.42
N THR A 131 -3.06 -6.67 12.83
CA THR A 131 -1.92 -7.44 12.33
C THR A 131 -2.19 -7.82 10.88
N SER A 132 -1.26 -7.51 9.99
CA SER A 132 -1.35 -7.84 8.56
C SER A 132 -0.01 -8.26 7.98
N ILE A 133 -0.03 -9.03 6.89
CA ILE A 133 1.18 -9.34 6.11
C ILE A 133 1.55 -8.13 5.28
N GLN A 134 2.80 -7.69 5.38
CA GLN A 134 3.35 -6.59 4.59
C GLN A 134 4.73 -6.99 4.06
N ASP A 135 5.02 -6.72 2.78
CA ASP A 135 6.38 -6.70 2.26
C ASP A 135 6.97 -5.28 2.39
N VAL A 136 8.24 -5.09 2.04
CA VAL A 136 8.92 -3.81 2.28
C VAL A 136 8.47 -2.73 1.31
N ASN A 137 8.51 -3.04 0.01
CA ASN A 137 8.31 -2.05 -1.06
C ASN A 137 6.84 -1.79 -1.38
N GLY A 138 5.96 -2.73 -1.00
CA GLY A 138 4.57 -2.67 -1.42
C GLY A 138 4.41 -2.89 -2.93
N ARG A 139 3.35 -2.36 -3.47
CA ARG A 139 2.80 -2.57 -4.81
C ARG A 139 3.09 -1.34 -5.68
N LEU A 140 4.19 -1.38 -6.42
CA LEU A 140 4.63 -0.29 -7.28
C LEU A 140 3.99 -0.36 -8.67
N GLY A 141 3.86 0.79 -9.35
CA GLY A 141 3.37 0.90 -10.72
C GLY A 141 1.85 0.90 -10.89
N TYR A 142 1.09 1.09 -9.80
CA TYR A 142 -0.38 1.10 -9.84
C TYR A 142 -0.99 2.32 -9.15
N TRP A 143 -0.17 3.24 -8.67
CA TRP A 143 -0.68 4.44 -8.01
C TRP A 143 -1.30 5.42 -9.00
N ASP A 144 -0.91 5.35 -10.27
CA ASP A 144 -1.51 6.09 -11.38
C ASP A 144 -2.98 5.72 -11.66
N VAL A 145 -3.41 4.52 -11.24
CA VAL A 145 -4.80 4.05 -11.31
C VAL A 145 -5.47 3.99 -9.93
N GLY A 146 -4.88 4.62 -8.93
CA GLY A 146 -5.45 4.77 -7.59
C GLY A 146 -5.29 3.57 -6.68
N VAL A 147 -4.42 2.61 -6.99
CA VAL A 147 -4.09 1.49 -6.10
C VAL A 147 -2.83 1.85 -5.30
N PRO A 148 -2.95 2.08 -3.97
CA PRO A 148 -1.82 2.51 -3.17
C PRO A 148 -0.76 1.40 -3.03
N PRO A 149 0.51 1.77 -2.85
CA PRO A 149 1.58 0.79 -2.70
C PRO A 149 1.38 -0.17 -1.54
N SER A 150 0.85 0.31 -0.42
CA SER A 150 0.88 -0.45 0.84
C SER A 150 2.32 -0.79 1.26
N GLY A 151 2.57 -1.99 1.76
CA GLY A 151 3.88 -2.37 2.28
C GLY A 151 4.09 -1.92 3.73
N ALA A 152 5.28 -2.17 4.27
CA ALA A 152 5.60 -1.80 5.63
C ALA A 152 5.62 -0.28 5.81
N ILE A 153 4.89 0.24 6.80
CA ILE A 153 4.94 1.67 7.12
C ILE A 153 6.21 2.04 7.91
N ASP A 154 6.85 1.05 8.53
CA ASP A 154 8.24 1.13 9.02
C ASP A 154 9.10 0.10 8.26
N PRO A 155 9.59 0.48 7.06
CA PRO A 155 10.41 -0.40 6.25
C PRO A 155 11.76 -0.75 6.89
N LEU A 156 12.30 0.11 7.77
CA LEU A 156 13.54 -0.15 8.48
C LEU A 156 13.43 -1.41 9.35
N SER A 157 12.42 -1.45 10.22
CA SER A 157 12.26 -2.57 11.15
C SER A 157 12.05 -3.90 10.43
N LEU A 158 11.24 -3.93 9.35
CA LEU A 158 11.04 -5.16 8.56
C LEU A 158 12.30 -5.56 7.81
N ASN A 159 13.05 -4.61 7.26
CA ASN A 159 14.31 -4.90 6.57
C ASN A 159 15.37 -5.47 7.51
N VAL A 160 15.51 -4.90 8.70
CA VAL A 160 16.43 -5.43 9.71
C VAL A 160 16.05 -6.86 10.13
N ALA A 161 14.74 -7.15 10.27
CA ALA A 161 14.28 -8.51 10.53
C ALA A 161 14.67 -9.46 9.39
N ASN A 162 14.51 -9.05 8.14
CA ASN A 162 14.94 -9.84 6.98
C ASN A 162 16.46 -10.05 6.92
N GLN A 163 17.23 -9.02 7.21
CA GLN A 163 18.69 -9.08 7.25
C GLN A 163 19.18 -10.08 8.31
N LEU A 164 18.66 -10.00 9.55
CA LEU A 164 18.99 -10.92 10.65
C LEU A 164 18.63 -12.38 10.31
N LEU A 165 17.54 -12.59 9.56
CA LEU A 165 17.14 -13.91 9.09
C LEU A 165 17.91 -14.37 7.84
N GLY A 166 18.69 -13.50 7.20
CA GLY A 166 19.27 -13.78 5.88
C GLY A 166 18.20 -14.07 4.82
N ASN A 167 17.10 -13.37 4.88
CA ASN A 167 16.04 -13.36 3.87
C ASN A 167 16.38 -12.35 2.75
N PRO A 168 15.83 -12.52 1.54
CA PRO A 168 15.81 -11.44 0.56
C PRO A 168 15.17 -10.16 1.12
N PHE A 169 15.67 -9.00 0.69
CA PHE A 169 15.27 -7.68 1.16
C PHE A 169 13.75 -7.46 1.24
N ASN A 170 12.99 -7.85 0.23
CA ASN A 170 11.54 -7.61 0.14
C ASN A 170 10.69 -8.79 0.67
N THR A 171 11.22 -9.62 1.55
CA THR A 171 10.46 -10.73 2.14
C THR A 171 9.39 -10.19 3.08
N ALA A 172 8.15 -10.69 2.93
CA ALA A 172 7.03 -10.26 3.74
C ALA A 172 7.11 -10.78 5.18
N GLY A 173 6.70 -9.91 6.12
CA GLY A 173 6.55 -10.20 7.54
C GLY A 173 5.18 -9.79 8.06
N LEU A 174 4.92 -10.01 9.35
CA LEU A 174 3.74 -9.46 10.02
C LEU A 174 4.03 -8.07 10.54
N GLU A 175 3.22 -7.11 10.14
CA GLU A 175 3.15 -5.78 10.76
C GLU A 175 2.09 -5.80 11.85
N CYS A 176 2.48 -5.47 13.09
CA CYS A 176 1.63 -5.48 14.28
C CYS A 176 1.49 -4.06 14.82
N THR A 177 0.26 -3.54 14.92
CA THR A 177 0.00 -2.18 15.42
C THR A 177 -0.55 -2.24 16.85
N LEU A 178 0.08 -1.53 17.78
CA LEU A 178 -0.26 -1.33 19.20
C LEU A 178 -0.27 -2.61 20.06
N GLN A 179 -0.70 -3.75 19.54
CA GLN A 179 -0.68 -5.05 20.21
C GLN A 179 -0.56 -6.15 19.16
N GLY A 180 0.40 -7.04 19.35
CA GLY A 180 0.65 -8.14 18.44
C GLY A 180 -0.20 -9.39 18.69
N PRO A 181 -0.04 -10.42 17.84
CA PRO A 181 -0.81 -11.65 17.86
C PRO A 181 -0.27 -12.66 18.89
N THR A 182 -1.05 -13.74 19.14
CA THR A 182 -0.58 -14.98 19.73
C THR A 182 -0.55 -16.04 18.63
N LEU A 183 0.61 -16.64 18.39
CA LEU A 183 0.87 -17.55 17.29
C LEU A 183 1.31 -18.91 17.78
N LYS A 184 0.73 -20.00 17.25
CA LYS A 184 1.15 -21.39 17.49
C LYS A 184 1.84 -21.94 16.25
N PHE A 185 3.01 -22.51 16.40
CA PHE A 185 3.82 -23.04 15.32
C PHE A 185 3.54 -24.53 15.10
N HIS A 186 3.12 -24.92 13.89
CA HIS A 186 2.91 -26.32 13.52
C HIS A 186 4.13 -26.98 12.87
N CYS A 187 5.22 -26.23 12.72
CA CYS A 187 6.53 -26.67 12.24
C CYS A 187 7.64 -25.95 12.99
N ASP A 188 8.86 -26.47 12.91
CA ASP A 188 10.05 -25.73 13.36
C ASP A 188 10.22 -24.47 12.50
N SER A 189 10.58 -23.36 13.13
CA SER A 189 10.69 -22.06 12.48
C SER A 189 11.81 -21.24 13.11
N GLN A 190 12.30 -20.24 12.38
CA GLN A 190 13.19 -19.22 12.90
C GLN A 190 12.57 -17.85 12.64
N ILE A 191 12.50 -17.03 13.67
CA ILE A 191 11.82 -15.72 13.61
C ILE A 191 12.72 -14.62 14.16
N VAL A 192 12.38 -13.38 13.84
CA VAL A 192 12.91 -12.16 14.48
C VAL A 192 11.76 -11.22 14.80
N ILE A 193 11.82 -10.57 15.94
CA ILE A 193 10.87 -9.49 16.30
C ILE A 193 11.64 -8.18 16.33
N THR A 194 11.16 -7.17 15.58
CA THR A 194 11.76 -5.83 15.46
C THR A 194 10.71 -4.74 15.65
N GLY A 195 11.13 -3.47 15.60
CA GLY A 195 10.24 -2.34 15.83
C GLY A 195 10.04 -2.04 17.31
N GLY A 196 8.89 -1.46 17.66
CA GLY A 196 8.54 -1.12 19.05
C GLY A 196 8.50 -2.34 19.97
N ASP A 197 8.87 -2.18 21.23
CA ASP A 197 8.92 -3.28 22.20
C ASP A 197 7.50 -3.78 22.54
N MET A 198 7.23 -5.07 22.23
CA MET A 198 5.94 -5.71 22.39
C MET A 198 5.88 -6.78 23.50
N LEU A 199 6.85 -6.84 24.39
CA LEU A 199 6.91 -7.76 25.54
C LEU A 199 6.59 -9.21 25.12
N ALA A 200 7.38 -9.77 24.21
CA ALA A 200 7.11 -11.08 23.64
C ALA A 200 7.57 -12.22 24.56
N THR A 201 6.79 -13.31 24.59
CA THR A 201 7.15 -14.57 25.30
C THR A 201 7.00 -15.78 24.38
N LEU A 202 7.88 -16.77 24.53
CA LEU A 202 7.78 -18.08 23.89
C LEU A 202 7.50 -19.12 24.98
N ASP A 203 6.33 -19.76 24.95
CA ASP A 203 5.82 -20.66 26.01
C ASP A 203 5.90 -20.04 27.42
N GLY A 204 5.65 -18.72 27.52
CA GLY A 204 5.68 -17.98 28.78
C GLY A 204 7.09 -17.54 29.25
N VAL A 205 8.13 -17.81 28.50
CA VAL A 205 9.49 -17.32 28.76
C VAL A 205 9.75 -16.08 27.93
N ASP A 206 10.21 -15.00 28.54
CA ASP A 206 10.54 -13.75 27.85
C ASP A 206 11.58 -13.97 26.76
N VAL A 207 11.37 -13.37 25.60
CA VAL A 207 12.28 -13.43 24.46
C VAL A 207 12.75 -12.02 24.07
N ALA A 208 14.03 -11.92 23.71
CA ALA A 208 14.58 -10.65 23.28
C ALA A 208 14.16 -10.30 21.84
N MET A 209 13.99 -9.02 21.59
CA MET A 209 13.81 -8.46 20.26
C MET A 209 15.14 -8.25 19.54
N TRP A 210 15.10 -7.97 18.26
CA TRP A 210 16.25 -7.64 17.41
C TRP A 210 17.31 -8.75 17.34
N GLN A 211 16.88 -10.00 17.55
CA GLN A 211 17.70 -11.20 17.39
C GLN A 211 16.89 -12.36 16.84
N THR A 212 17.58 -13.32 16.21
CA THR A 212 16.96 -14.55 15.73
C THR A 212 16.56 -15.47 16.88
N LEU A 213 15.36 -16.03 16.79
CA LEU A 213 14.77 -16.96 17.74
C LEU A 213 14.41 -18.27 17.02
N ASN A 214 14.90 -19.40 17.53
CA ASN A 214 14.50 -20.73 17.05
C ASN A 214 13.21 -21.16 17.77
N VAL A 215 12.17 -21.42 17.01
CA VAL A 215 10.87 -21.85 17.51
C VAL A 215 10.63 -23.30 17.08
N LYS A 216 10.24 -24.16 18.02
CA LYS A 216 9.94 -25.56 17.75
C LYS A 216 8.46 -25.79 17.48
N LYS A 217 8.16 -26.83 16.71
CA LYS A 217 6.79 -27.30 16.49
C LYS A 217 6.04 -27.44 17.83
N GLY A 218 4.87 -26.86 17.91
CA GLY A 218 3.99 -26.85 19.07
C GLY A 218 4.15 -25.66 20.00
N GLN A 219 5.25 -24.90 19.91
CA GLN A 219 5.46 -23.73 20.76
C GLN A 219 4.52 -22.57 20.40
N ILE A 220 4.25 -21.74 21.40
CA ILE A 220 3.36 -20.60 21.31
C ILE A 220 4.16 -19.31 21.57
N LEU A 221 4.22 -18.46 20.54
CA LEU A 221 4.71 -17.08 20.66
C LEU A 221 3.51 -16.21 21.06
N LYS A 222 3.60 -15.58 22.22
CA LYS A 222 2.63 -14.58 22.66
C LYS A 222 3.29 -13.21 22.63
N THR A 223 2.72 -12.28 21.87
CA THR A 223 3.15 -10.89 21.84
C THR A 223 2.13 -10.02 22.55
N GLY A 224 2.63 -9.03 23.29
CA GLY A 224 1.82 -8.18 24.15
C GLY A 224 1.50 -6.82 23.51
N LYS A 225 1.16 -5.87 24.39
CA LYS A 225 0.99 -4.47 24.03
C LYS A 225 2.37 -3.85 23.75
N ILE A 226 2.44 -3.01 22.72
CA ILE A 226 3.65 -2.26 22.38
C ILE A 226 3.83 -1.13 23.40
N THR A 227 4.97 -1.12 24.06
CA THR A 227 5.31 -0.17 25.12
C THR A 227 6.03 1.06 24.59
N THR A 228 6.93 0.88 23.62
CA THR A 228 7.67 1.95 22.94
C THR A 228 7.41 1.90 21.44
N GLY A 229 7.24 3.04 20.79
CA GLY A 229 6.80 3.11 19.40
C GLY A 229 5.33 2.71 19.21
N CYS A 230 4.94 2.45 17.98
CA CYS A 230 3.56 2.13 17.57
C CYS A 230 3.44 0.76 16.89
N ARG A 231 4.47 0.34 16.17
CA ARG A 231 4.46 -0.89 15.36
C ARG A 231 5.66 -1.77 15.64
N SER A 232 5.40 -3.08 15.61
CA SER A 232 6.42 -4.12 15.65
C SER A 232 6.25 -5.07 14.49
N TYR A 233 7.32 -5.73 14.10
CA TYR A 233 7.34 -6.65 12.97
C TYR A 233 7.80 -8.03 13.43
N ILE A 234 7.15 -9.08 12.90
CA ILE A 234 7.59 -10.46 13.09
C ILE A 234 8.04 -10.97 11.72
N GLY A 235 9.35 -11.02 11.52
CA GLY A 235 9.97 -11.67 10.37
C GLY A 235 10.05 -13.18 10.59
N ILE A 236 9.91 -13.94 9.50
CA ILE A 236 10.03 -15.40 9.51
C ILE A 236 11.05 -15.80 8.45
N LYS A 237 11.93 -16.74 8.80
CA LYS A 237 12.90 -17.28 7.83
C LYS A 237 12.18 -17.93 6.66
N GLY A 238 12.53 -17.50 5.43
CA GLY A 238 11.87 -17.90 4.20
C GLY A 238 10.57 -17.15 3.88
N GLY A 239 10.01 -16.39 4.84
CA GLY A 239 8.81 -15.57 4.66
C GLY A 239 7.49 -16.35 4.62
N PHE A 240 6.41 -15.62 4.38
CA PHE A 240 5.07 -16.16 4.21
C PHE A 240 4.83 -16.62 2.76
N ASN A 241 4.22 -17.81 2.61
CA ASN A 241 3.83 -18.34 1.30
C ASN A 241 2.39 -17.93 0.97
N VAL A 242 2.17 -16.62 0.76
CA VAL A 242 0.89 -16.05 0.33
C VAL A 242 1.01 -15.55 -1.11
N PRO A 243 -0.11 -15.51 -1.88
CA PRO A 243 -0.10 -15.05 -3.25
C PRO A 243 0.46 -13.63 -3.39
N ARG A 244 1.14 -13.35 -4.50
CA ARG A 244 1.46 -11.99 -4.91
C ARG A 244 0.31 -11.42 -5.72
N TYR A 245 -0.26 -10.34 -5.25
CA TYR A 245 -1.31 -9.62 -5.97
C TYR A 245 -0.74 -8.30 -6.51
N LEU A 246 -0.80 -8.11 -7.81
CA LEU A 246 -0.16 -6.97 -8.50
C LEU A 246 1.34 -6.83 -8.11
N GLY A 247 2.05 -7.94 -8.06
CA GLY A 247 3.50 -7.99 -7.78
C GLY A 247 3.91 -7.94 -6.31
N SER A 248 3.00 -7.73 -5.35
CA SER A 248 3.28 -7.58 -3.92
C SER A 248 2.51 -8.58 -3.05
N GLN A 249 3.08 -8.92 -1.89
CA GLN A 249 2.42 -9.68 -0.82
C GLN A 249 1.77 -8.75 0.24
N ALA A 250 1.86 -7.43 0.08
CA ALA A 250 1.30 -6.48 1.03
C ALA A 250 -0.22 -6.50 1.06
N THR A 251 -0.78 -6.45 2.26
CA THR A 251 -2.23 -6.34 2.48
C THR A 251 -2.67 -4.89 2.32
N PHE A 252 -3.69 -4.65 1.51
CA PHE A 252 -4.44 -3.41 1.47
C PHE A 252 -5.86 -3.64 2.00
N THR A 253 -6.09 -3.28 3.25
CA THR A 253 -7.32 -3.64 3.98
C THR A 253 -8.57 -2.93 3.46
N LEU A 254 -8.46 -1.69 2.96
CA LEU A 254 -9.59 -0.96 2.38
C LEU A 254 -10.04 -1.59 1.05
N GLY A 255 -9.10 -2.02 0.22
CA GLY A 255 -9.37 -2.71 -1.04
C GLY A 255 -9.66 -4.20 -0.88
N GLN A 256 -9.44 -4.77 0.31
CA GLN A 256 -9.66 -6.18 0.64
C GLN A 256 -8.87 -7.15 -0.26
N PHE A 257 -7.60 -6.84 -0.55
CA PHE A 257 -6.71 -7.68 -1.35
C PHE A 257 -5.27 -7.71 -0.82
N GLY A 258 -4.51 -8.68 -1.30
CA GLY A 258 -3.13 -8.95 -0.90
C GLY A 258 -3.01 -9.64 0.46
N GLY A 259 -1.80 -9.98 0.85
CA GLY A 259 -1.50 -10.65 2.11
C GLY A 259 -2.28 -11.95 2.34
N HIS A 260 -2.72 -12.16 3.58
CA HIS A 260 -3.62 -13.25 3.94
C HIS A 260 -5.07 -12.75 3.89
N ALA A 261 -5.82 -13.24 2.91
CA ALA A 261 -7.25 -12.96 2.72
C ALA A 261 -7.63 -11.46 2.57
N GLY A 262 -6.70 -10.57 2.18
CA GLY A 262 -6.97 -9.14 1.95
C GLY A 262 -7.35 -8.34 3.19
N ARG A 263 -7.10 -8.84 4.39
CA ARG A 263 -7.55 -8.27 5.66
C ARG A 263 -6.55 -8.44 6.79
N ASN A 264 -6.80 -7.80 7.91
CA ASN A 264 -6.12 -8.11 9.16
C ASN A 264 -6.38 -9.57 9.55
N LEU A 265 -5.42 -10.17 10.27
CA LEU A 265 -5.53 -11.55 10.76
C LEU A 265 -6.71 -11.71 11.70
N LEU A 266 -7.34 -12.88 11.64
CA LEU A 266 -8.40 -13.31 12.55
C LEU A 266 -7.96 -14.54 13.34
N ILE A 267 -8.62 -14.78 14.44
CA ILE A 267 -8.45 -16.01 15.22
C ILE A 267 -8.81 -17.22 14.34
N GLY A 268 -7.92 -18.20 14.34
CA GLY A 268 -8.08 -19.42 13.54
C GLY A 268 -7.47 -19.36 12.15
N ASP A 269 -6.93 -18.22 11.71
CA ASP A 269 -6.17 -18.15 10.47
C ASP A 269 -4.94 -19.05 10.52
N MET A 270 -4.69 -19.74 9.40
CA MET A 270 -3.54 -20.61 9.21
C MET A 270 -2.61 -19.95 8.18
N LEU A 271 -1.46 -19.48 8.63
CA LEU A 271 -0.52 -18.73 7.80
C LEU A 271 0.52 -19.69 7.20
N PRO A 272 0.49 -19.95 5.90
CA PRO A 272 1.51 -20.78 5.25
C PRO A 272 2.85 -20.06 5.23
N ILE A 273 3.93 -20.79 5.56
CA ILE A 273 5.30 -20.29 5.52
C ILE A 273 6.16 -21.15 4.61
N THR A 274 7.26 -20.58 4.13
CA THR A 274 8.23 -21.31 3.31
C THR A 274 9.08 -22.22 4.21
N ALA A 275 9.30 -23.48 3.79
CA ALA A 275 10.24 -24.36 4.45
C ALA A 275 11.66 -23.77 4.44
N TYR A 276 12.38 -23.89 5.53
CA TYR A 276 13.71 -23.29 5.67
C TYR A 276 14.75 -24.26 6.23
N SER A 277 16.03 -23.91 6.05
CA SER A 277 17.16 -24.43 6.82
C SER A 277 17.55 -23.37 7.87
N SER A 278 17.79 -23.81 9.11
CA SER A 278 18.20 -22.91 10.19
C SER A 278 19.52 -22.20 9.85
N VAL A 279 19.60 -20.91 10.19
CA VAL A 279 20.86 -20.15 10.19
C VAL A 279 21.36 -19.98 11.63
N GLU A 280 22.61 -19.57 11.77
CA GLU A 280 23.18 -19.23 13.08
C GLU A 280 22.35 -18.14 13.76
N THR A 281 22.35 -18.13 15.09
CA THR A 281 21.68 -17.08 15.86
C THR A 281 22.47 -15.78 15.73
N VAL A 282 21.82 -14.74 15.23
CA VAL A 282 22.38 -13.40 15.03
C VAL A 282 21.56 -12.41 15.84
N ALA A 283 22.22 -11.41 16.42
CA ALA A 283 21.58 -10.33 17.17
C ALA A 283 22.22 -8.99 16.81
N LEU A 284 21.42 -7.93 16.78
CA LEU A 284 21.96 -6.58 16.74
C LEU A 284 22.59 -6.21 18.09
N SER A 285 23.67 -5.44 18.05
CA SER A 285 24.17 -4.79 19.26
C SER A 285 23.18 -3.73 19.74
N ALA A 286 23.16 -3.44 21.03
CA ALA A 286 22.28 -2.42 21.60
C ALA A 286 22.47 -1.03 20.97
N ALA A 287 23.68 -0.74 20.46
CA ALA A 287 23.98 0.53 19.78
C ALA A 287 23.36 0.63 18.37
N GLN A 288 23.03 -0.49 17.76
CA GLN A 288 22.41 -0.55 16.42
C GLN A 288 20.89 -0.53 16.47
N VAL A 289 20.28 -0.83 17.62
CA VAL A 289 18.80 -0.81 17.75
C VAL A 289 18.30 0.63 17.62
N PRO A 290 17.34 0.91 16.70
CA PRO A 290 16.77 2.24 16.56
C PRO A 290 16.15 2.74 17.86
N SER A 291 16.31 4.04 18.14
CA SER A 291 15.74 4.69 19.32
C SER A 291 14.28 5.07 19.05
N PHE A 292 13.38 4.69 19.94
CA PHE A 292 11.97 5.06 19.91
C PHE A 292 11.67 6.08 21.00
N SER A 293 11.05 7.20 20.63
CA SER A 293 10.78 8.34 21.51
C SER A 293 9.28 8.68 21.53
N GLN A 294 8.87 9.50 22.48
CA GLN A 294 7.56 10.16 22.46
C GLN A 294 7.63 11.56 21.83
N THR A 295 8.84 12.06 21.56
CA THR A 295 9.07 13.29 20.82
C THR A 295 10.01 13.01 19.67
N TRP A 296 9.53 13.23 18.45
CA TRP A 296 10.21 12.87 17.22
C TRP A 296 10.70 14.08 16.47
N ASN A 297 11.97 14.10 16.10
CA ASN A 297 12.49 14.99 15.08
C ASN A 297 12.51 14.25 13.75
N ILE A 298 11.81 14.79 12.74
CA ILE A 298 11.69 14.19 11.41
C ILE A 298 12.23 15.17 10.37
N ALA A 299 13.23 14.75 9.61
CA ALA A 299 13.77 15.54 8.52
C ALA A 299 12.77 15.61 7.36
N VAL A 300 12.56 16.80 6.85
CA VAL A 300 11.67 17.08 5.73
C VAL A 300 12.33 18.03 4.72
N MET A 301 11.90 17.94 3.47
CA MET A 301 12.21 18.96 2.47
C MET A 301 11.01 19.88 2.29
N TYR A 302 11.28 21.17 2.16
CA TYR A 302 10.27 22.20 1.90
C TYR A 302 9.72 22.10 0.48
N GLY A 303 8.42 22.32 0.31
CA GLY A 303 7.69 22.17 -0.94
C GLY A 303 6.84 20.88 -0.99
N PRO A 304 6.03 20.70 -2.03
CA PRO A 304 5.92 21.49 -3.26
C PRO A 304 5.14 22.80 -3.14
N HIS A 305 4.22 22.98 -2.17
CA HIS A 305 3.33 24.13 -2.09
C HIS A 305 3.73 25.06 -0.93
N GLY A 306 4.50 26.07 -1.24
CA GLY A 306 5.09 26.95 -0.24
C GLY A 306 4.52 28.37 -0.21
N ALA A 307 5.26 29.26 0.46
CA ALA A 307 5.05 30.70 0.43
C ALA A 307 5.74 31.31 -0.82
N PRO A 308 5.20 32.41 -1.38
CA PRO A 308 4.03 33.16 -0.92
C PRO A 308 2.70 32.66 -1.53
N ASP A 309 2.70 31.66 -2.41
CA ASP A 309 1.55 31.30 -3.25
C ASP A 309 0.39 30.71 -2.42
N PHE A 310 0.71 29.88 -1.45
CA PHE A 310 -0.28 29.13 -0.66
C PHE A 310 -0.26 29.52 0.82
N PHE A 311 0.92 29.68 1.38
CA PHE A 311 1.17 30.04 2.79
C PHE A 311 1.81 31.41 2.89
N THR A 312 1.61 32.09 4.03
CA THR A 312 2.45 33.24 4.38
C THR A 312 3.86 32.80 4.79
N LYS A 313 4.84 33.68 4.71
CA LYS A 313 6.18 33.37 5.27
C LYS A 313 6.11 32.98 6.74
N ARG A 314 5.24 33.66 7.49
CA ARG A 314 5.04 33.41 8.92
C ARG A 314 4.46 32.01 9.17
N ASP A 315 3.57 31.52 8.32
CA ASP A 315 3.04 30.16 8.42
C ASP A 315 4.15 29.13 8.27
N ILE A 316 5.04 29.31 7.30
CA ILE A 316 6.16 28.38 7.06
C ILE A 316 7.17 28.42 8.22
N GLU A 317 7.52 29.61 8.73
CA GLU A 317 8.37 29.74 9.92
C GLU A 317 7.74 28.99 11.10
N ARG A 318 6.45 29.24 11.40
CA ARG A 318 5.70 28.61 12.49
C ARG A 318 5.60 27.10 12.30
N PHE A 319 5.39 26.63 11.07
CA PHE A 319 5.30 25.20 10.75
C PHE A 319 6.57 24.45 11.19
N PHE A 320 7.76 25.03 11.01
CA PHE A 320 9.02 24.42 11.41
C PHE A 320 9.43 24.72 12.87
N GLU A 321 8.87 25.76 13.49
CA GLU A 321 9.14 26.12 14.89
C GLU A 321 8.34 25.26 15.87
N GLN A 322 7.07 24.95 15.55
CA GLN A 322 6.14 24.28 16.47
C GLN A 322 6.37 22.77 16.58
N GLU A 323 5.86 22.20 17.66
CA GLU A 323 5.64 20.77 17.83
C GLU A 323 4.18 20.44 17.55
N PHE A 324 3.95 19.40 16.74
CA PHE A 324 2.62 18.87 16.48
C PHE A 324 2.36 17.67 17.38
N GLU A 325 1.13 17.49 17.85
CA GLU A 325 0.69 16.30 18.56
C GLU A 325 0.02 15.31 17.59
N ILE A 326 0.32 14.03 17.74
CA ILE A 326 -0.30 12.97 16.92
C ILE A 326 -1.74 12.73 17.39
N HIS A 327 -2.69 12.93 16.48
CA HIS A 327 -4.10 12.73 16.75
C HIS A 327 -4.46 11.23 16.79
N PHE A 328 -5.41 10.84 17.66
CA PHE A 328 -5.81 9.42 17.83
C PHE A 328 -6.42 8.79 16.57
N ASN A 329 -7.02 9.59 15.69
CA ASN A 329 -7.59 9.11 14.42
C ASN A 329 -6.52 9.11 13.32
N SER A 330 -5.42 8.38 13.56
CA SER A 330 -4.33 8.17 12.63
C SER A 330 -4.29 6.71 12.18
N SER A 331 -3.90 6.47 10.94
CA SER A 331 -3.89 5.14 10.32
C SER A 331 -2.75 5.01 9.30
N ARG A 332 -2.70 3.89 8.59
CA ARG A 332 -1.76 3.67 7.48
C ARG A 332 -2.02 4.59 6.28
N THR A 333 -3.25 5.11 6.14
CA THR A 333 -3.62 6.09 5.11
C THR A 333 -2.98 7.45 5.38
N GLY A 334 -2.96 7.88 6.65
CA GLY A 334 -2.35 9.16 7.05
C GLY A 334 -2.30 9.34 8.56
N ILE A 335 -1.27 10.05 9.00
CA ILE A 335 -1.04 10.42 10.40
C ILE A 335 -1.50 11.86 10.59
N ARG A 336 -2.61 12.03 11.31
CA ARG A 336 -3.20 13.34 11.57
C ARG A 336 -2.45 14.08 12.68
N LEU A 337 -2.26 15.38 12.49
CA LEU A 337 -1.50 16.23 13.39
C LEU A 337 -2.38 17.34 13.97
N VAL A 338 -2.15 17.67 15.22
CA VAL A 338 -2.77 18.80 15.89
C VAL A 338 -1.71 19.86 16.16
N GLY A 339 -1.94 21.08 15.67
CA GLY A 339 -1.04 22.21 15.80
C GLY A 339 -1.75 23.54 15.60
N GLU A 340 -1.00 24.64 15.53
CA GLU A 340 -1.54 25.96 15.26
C GLU A 340 -2.03 26.06 13.81
N LYS A 341 -3.11 26.80 13.62
CA LYS A 341 -3.71 27.04 12.30
C LYS A 341 -2.87 28.01 11.48
N PRO A 342 -2.71 27.79 10.16
CA PRO A 342 -2.15 28.78 9.26
C PRO A 342 -3.03 30.04 9.12
N GLU A 343 -2.40 31.16 8.81
CA GLU A 343 -3.07 32.42 8.47
C GLU A 343 -3.50 32.45 7.00
N TRP A 344 -2.86 31.61 6.17
CA TRP A 344 -3.04 31.45 4.74
C TRP A 344 -2.74 32.69 3.89
N ALA A 345 -2.03 32.52 2.78
CA ALA A 345 -1.79 33.60 1.83
C ALA A 345 -3.04 33.88 0.94
N ARG A 346 -3.86 32.86 0.72
CA ARG A 346 -5.07 32.91 -0.13
C ARG A 346 -6.26 33.40 0.66
N THR A 347 -6.37 34.71 0.85
CA THR A 347 -7.43 35.35 1.67
C THR A 347 -8.83 35.31 1.05
N ASP A 348 -8.92 35.09 -0.26
CA ASP A 348 -10.16 34.93 -1.04
C ASP A 348 -10.66 33.48 -1.10
N GLY A 349 -9.95 32.57 -0.45
CA GLY A 349 -10.25 31.15 -0.44
C GLY A 349 -9.39 30.33 -1.40
N GLY A 350 -9.65 29.04 -1.40
CA GLY A 350 -9.04 28.07 -2.30
C GLY A 350 -9.80 27.94 -3.62
N GLU A 351 -9.63 26.78 -4.26
CA GLU A 351 -10.37 26.44 -5.47
C GLU A 351 -11.89 26.55 -5.24
N ALA A 352 -12.60 27.11 -6.22
CA ALA A 352 -14.05 27.31 -6.20
C ALA A 352 -14.58 28.07 -4.94
N GLY A 353 -13.74 28.90 -4.30
CA GLY A 353 -14.10 29.61 -3.07
C GLY A 353 -14.15 28.70 -1.82
N LEU A 354 -13.60 27.50 -1.90
CA LEU A 354 -13.46 26.58 -0.77
C LEU A 354 -12.37 27.05 0.20
N HIS A 355 -11.99 26.18 1.13
CA HIS A 355 -10.94 26.49 2.10
C HIS A 355 -9.60 26.86 1.40
N PRO A 356 -8.78 27.78 1.92
CA PRO A 356 -7.50 28.17 1.31
C PRO A 356 -6.52 27.03 1.03
N SER A 357 -6.64 25.90 1.75
CA SER A 357 -5.85 24.71 1.49
C SER A 357 -6.25 23.96 0.21
N ASN A 358 -7.41 24.22 -0.36
CA ASN A 358 -7.91 23.50 -1.54
C ASN A 358 -7.25 23.97 -2.83
N ILE A 359 -6.80 23.00 -3.62
CA ILE A 359 -6.30 23.15 -4.99
C ILE A 359 -7.00 22.13 -5.89
N HIS A 360 -6.85 22.25 -7.21
CA HIS A 360 -7.25 21.15 -8.12
C HIS A 360 -6.46 19.88 -7.79
N ASP A 361 -7.10 18.73 -8.04
CA ASP A 361 -6.50 17.43 -7.76
C ASP A 361 -5.06 17.33 -8.25
N ASN A 362 -4.17 17.18 -7.29
CA ASN A 362 -2.74 17.10 -7.46
C ASN A 362 -2.25 15.70 -7.12
N ALA A 363 -1.19 15.27 -7.77
CA ALA A 363 -0.55 14.00 -7.44
C ALA A 363 0.32 14.14 -6.19
N TYR A 364 0.17 13.21 -5.24
CA TYR A 364 0.87 13.21 -3.97
C TYR A 364 2.15 12.38 -3.96
N ALA A 365 2.97 12.60 -2.94
CA ALA A 365 4.11 11.77 -2.56
C ALA A 365 3.82 11.05 -1.23
N ILE A 366 4.38 9.87 -1.02
CA ILE A 366 4.38 9.23 0.31
C ILE A 366 5.23 10.08 1.25
N GLY A 367 4.72 10.36 2.44
CA GLY A 367 5.36 11.25 3.39
C GLY A 367 5.07 12.74 3.14
N ALA A 368 4.27 13.10 2.13
CA ALA A 368 3.79 14.46 1.98
C ALA A 368 2.93 14.86 3.18
N ILE A 369 3.08 16.11 3.63
CA ILE A 369 2.29 16.66 4.72
C ILE A 369 1.24 17.56 4.09
N ASP A 370 0.03 17.02 3.90
CA ASP A 370 -1.07 17.77 3.31
C ASP A 370 -1.89 18.51 4.38
N PHE A 371 -2.52 19.62 4.00
CA PHE A 371 -3.41 20.37 4.88
C PHE A 371 -4.87 20.16 4.47
N THR A 372 -5.51 19.18 5.07
CA THR A 372 -6.98 19.00 4.93
C THR A 372 -7.71 20.04 5.80
N GLY A 373 -8.06 21.18 5.21
CA GLY A 373 -8.47 22.37 5.94
C GLY A 373 -7.28 22.93 6.73
N ASP A 374 -7.47 23.18 8.03
CA ASP A 374 -6.40 23.66 8.93
C ASP A 374 -5.58 22.53 9.57
N MET A 375 -5.90 21.28 9.30
CA MET A 375 -5.26 20.11 9.92
C MET A 375 -4.23 19.48 9.00
N PRO A 376 -2.94 19.43 9.38
CA PRO A 376 -1.93 18.72 8.61
C PRO A 376 -2.02 17.21 8.82
N ILE A 377 -1.76 16.45 7.74
CA ILE A 377 -1.77 14.99 7.72
C ILE A 377 -0.52 14.51 6.97
N ILE A 378 0.29 13.64 7.59
CA ILE A 378 1.39 12.98 6.88
C ILE A 378 0.82 11.80 6.12
N LEU A 379 0.92 11.79 4.80
CA LEU A 379 0.38 10.72 3.95
C LEU A 379 1.22 9.45 4.09
N GLY A 380 0.53 8.35 4.36
CA GLY A 380 1.12 7.02 4.51
C GLY A 380 1.06 6.19 3.21
N PRO A 381 1.60 4.95 3.24
CA PRO A 381 1.67 4.08 2.05
C PRO A 381 0.30 3.54 1.59
N ASP A 382 -0.75 3.65 2.41
CA ASP A 382 -2.14 3.35 2.02
C ASP A 382 -2.92 4.63 1.67
N GLY A 383 -2.22 5.76 1.53
CA GLY A 383 -2.82 7.06 1.20
C GLY A 383 -3.29 7.18 -0.24
N PRO A 384 -4.09 8.21 -0.55
CA PRO A 384 -4.55 8.49 -1.90
C PRO A 384 -3.39 8.94 -2.80
N SER A 385 -3.46 8.59 -4.07
CA SER A 385 -2.49 9.06 -5.08
C SER A 385 -2.75 10.48 -5.54
N LEU A 386 -4.00 10.91 -5.47
CA LEU A 386 -4.47 12.25 -5.84
C LEU A 386 -5.22 12.89 -4.68
N GLY A 387 -5.22 14.21 -4.64
CA GLY A 387 -6.04 14.98 -3.74
C GLY A 387 -5.95 16.48 -3.97
N GLY A 388 -6.89 17.19 -3.41
CA GLY A 388 -7.09 18.61 -3.61
C GLY A 388 -6.53 19.49 -2.50
N PHE A 389 -5.35 19.15 -1.91
CA PHE A 389 -4.80 19.89 -0.78
C PHE A 389 -3.32 20.23 -0.94
N VAL A 390 -2.94 21.38 -0.39
CA VAL A 390 -1.57 21.90 -0.46
C VAL A 390 -0.65 21.16 0.52
N CYS A 391 0.60 20.92 0.10
CA CYS A 391 1.63 20.23 0.87
C CYS A 391 2.86 21.14 1.03
N PRO A 392 3.11 21.77 2.20
CA PRO A 392 4.28 22.62 2.40
C PRO A 392 5.60 21.86 2.58
N ALA A 393 5.55 20.56 2.93
CA ALA A 393 6.75 19.76 3.14
C ALA A 393 6.51 18.28 2.85
N VAL A 394 7.60 17.55 2.58
CA VAL A 394 7.60 16.10 2.40
C VAL A 394 8.71 15.47 3.24
N VAL A 395 8.40 14.40 3.95
CA VAL A 395 9.37 13.62 4.75
C VAL A 395 10.40 12.99 3.82
N VAL A 396 11.68 13.11 4.16
CA VAL A 396 12.75 12.50 3.35
C VAL A 396 12.74 10.98 3.45
N SER A 397 13.13 10.30 2.38
CA SER A 397 12.98 8.84 2.25
C SER A 397 13.61 8.03 3.39
N SER A 398 14.77 8.44 3.89
CA SER A 398 15.47 7.80 5.01
C SER A 398 14.77 7.95 6.37
N GLU A 399 13.77 8.83 6.48
CA GLU A 399 13.01 9.11 7.71
C GLU A 399 11.58 8.53 7.70
N LEU A 400 11.13 7.98 6.56
CA LEU A 400 9.77 7.45 6.40
C LEU A 400 9.43 6.36 7.45
N TRP A 401 10.41 5.57 7.86
CA TRP A 401 10.21 4.56 8.89
C TRP A 401 9.67 5.13 10.22
N LYS A 402 10.04 6.38 10.57
CA LYS A 402 9.57 7.05 11.80
C LYS A 402 8.06 7.27 11.78
N ILE A 403 7.47 7.50 10.60
CA ILE A 403 6.02 7.64 10.44
C ILE A 403 5.31 6.40 10.98
N GLY A 404 5.88 5.21 10.74
CA GLY A 404 5.37 3.94 11.24
C GLY A 404 5.37 3.81 12.76
N GLN A 405 6.18 4.59 13.45
CA GLN A 405 6.33 4.51 14.90
C GLN A 405 5.59 5.60 15.68
N LEU A 406 5.02 6.58 14.98
CA LEU A 406 4.20 7.63 15.58
C LEU A 406 2.90 7.06 16.14
N LYS A 407 2.58 7.35 17.41
CA LYS A 407 1.32 6.97 18.05
C LYS A 407 0.61 8.17 18.65
N ALA A 408 -0.69 8.03 18.90
CA ALA A 408 -1.50 9.08 19.51
C ALA A 408 -0.90 9.63 20.82
N GLY A 409 -0.79 10.96 20.91
CA GLY A 409 -0.19 11.68 22.02
C GLY A 409 1.32 11.88 21.93
N ASP A 410 2.01 11.24 20.97
CA ASP A 410 3.40 11.57 20.65
C ASP A 410 3.46 12.97 20.04
N LYS A 411 4.65 13.60 20.12
CA LYS A 411 4.94 14.88 19.49
C LYS A 411 5.90 14.73 18.34
N VAL A 412 5.72 15.54 17.32
CA VAL A 412 6.63 15.59 16.17
C VAL A 412 7.02 17.03 15.87
N LYS A 413 8.29 17.24 15.60
CA LYS A 413 8.85 18.47 15.06
C LYS A 413 9.49 18.19 13.71
N PHE A 414 9.10 18.96 12.70
CA PHE A 414 9.69 18.87 11.37
C PHE A 414 10.95 19.73 11.29
N ILE A 415 12.02 19.11 10.82
CA ILE A 415 13.32 19.76 10.66
C ILE A 415 13.60 19.92 9.18
N PRO A 416 13.55 21.13 8.64
CA PRO A 416 13.83 21.36 7.23
C PRO A 416 15.31 21.14 6.93
N ILE A 417 15.59 20.37 5.88
CA ILE A 417 16.94 20.09 5.38
C ILE A 417 17.03 20.30 3.87
N SER A 418 18.25 20.53 3.40
CA SER A 418 18.52 20.64 1.96
C SER A 418 18.47 19.28 1.26
N TYR A 419 18.36 19.31 -0.09
CA TYR A 419 18.46 18.09 -0.91
C TYR A 419 19.79 17.36 -0.68
N ASP A 420 20.90 18.10 -0.62
CA ASP A 420 22.24 17.52 -0.44
C ASP A 420 22.35 16.79 0.93
N GLN A 421 21.80 17.36 1.99
CA GLN A 421 21.71 16.68 3.30
C GLN A 421 20.81 15.44 3.23
N ALA A 422 19.65 15.54 2.58
CA ALA A 422 18.75 14.40 2.40
C ALA A 422 19.44 13.25 1.64
N GLN A 423 20.28 13.57 0.64
CA GLN A 423 21.06 12.57 -0.09
C GLN A 423 22.11 11.89 0.80
N VAL A 424 22.81 12.64 1.65
CA VAL A 424 23.77 12.06 2.61
C VAL A 424 23.05 11.12 3.59
N LEU A 425 21.87 11.52 4.09
CA LEU A 425 21.06 10.66 4.96
C LEU A 425 20.61 9.39 4.25
N ASN A 426 20.14 9.51 2.99
CA ASN A 426 19.68 8.38 2.20
C ASN A 426 20.82 7.39 1.88
N GLN A 427 22.02 7.88 1.56
CA GLN A 427 23.20 7.05 1.36
C GLN A 427 23.57 6.29 2.63
N LYS A 428 23.59 6.94 3.79
CA LYS A 428 23.87 6.30 5.08
C LYS A 428 22.80 5.25 5.43
N TYR A 429 21.53 5.57 5.22
CA TYR A 429 20.42 4.65 5.44
C TYR A 429 20.53 3.40 4.55
N SER A 430 20.77 3.58 3.25
CA SER A 430 20.97 2.48 2.31
C SER A 430 22.20 1.62 2.66
N ALA A 431 23.31 2.25 3.01
CA ALA A 431 24.52 1.55 3.47
C ALA A 431 24.24 0.73 4.74
N ALA A 432 23.47 1.30 5.69
CA ALA A 432 23.09 0.60 6.92
C ALA A 432 22.25 -0.67 6.65
N LEU A 433 21.34 -0.61 5.68
CA LEU A 433 20.51 -1.76 5.29
C LEU A 433 21.28 -2.85 4.53
N THR A 434 22.40 -2.53 3.92
CA THR A 434 23.24 -3.48 3.15
C THR A 434 24.48 -3.94 3.90
N ALA A 435 24.84 -3.28 5.01
CA ALA A 435 26.00 -3.65 5.83
C ALA A 435 25.84 -5.03 6.48
N ASP A 436 26.94 -5.69 6.78
CA ASP A 436 26.90 -6.89 7.62
C ASP A 436 26.39 -6.52 9.02
N THR A 437 25.51 -7.35 9.59
CA THR A 437 24.94 -7.17 10.94
C THR A 437 25.99 -7.05 12.05
N THR A 438 27.22 -7.42 11.77
CA THR A 438 28.38 -7.29 12.67
C THR A 438 29.05 -5.91 12.59
N GLU A 439 28.75 -5.10 11.56
CA GLU A 439 29.28 -3.74 11.42
C GLU A 439 28.52 -2.77 12.33
N ASN A 440 29.26 -1.82 12.92
CA ASN A 440 28.64 -0.82 13.80
C ASN A 440 28.05 0.32 12.95
N VAL A 441 26.82 0.15 12.48
CA VAL A 441 26.12 1.10 11.60
C VAL A 441 24.99 1.79 12.35
N GLU A 442 24.87 3.10 12.19
CA GLU A 442 23.80 3.90 12.79
C GLU A 442 22.63 4.03 11.80
N PHE A 443 21.46 3.47 12.14
CA PHE A 443 20.24 3.54 11.31
C PHE A 443 19.53 4.89 11.35
N SER A 444 19.81 5.73 12.32
CA SER A 444 19.22 7.07 12.50
C SER A 444 20.32 8.11 12.73
N PRO A 445 21.08 8.47 11.68
CA PRO A 445 22.13 9.48 11.84
C PRO A 445 21.53 10.83 12.21
N SER A 446 22.27 11.60 13.01
CA SER A 446 21.90 12.97 13.39
C SER A 446 21.93 13.90 12.17
N PHE A 447 21.03 14.85 12.15
CA PHE A 447 20.95 15.92 11.14
C PHE A 447 20.67 17.27 11.82
N HIS A 448 20.97 18.37 11.13
CA HIS A 448 20.79 19.72 11.62
C HIS A 448 19.85 20.51 10.72
N ALA A 449 19.05 21.38 11.33
CA ALA A 449 18.17 22.27 10.59
C ALA A 449 18.97 23.28 9.74
N GLU A 450 18.58 23.46 8.49
CA GLU A 450 19.12 24.46 7.58
C GLU A 450 18.06 25.50 7.22
N MET A 451 17.57 26.24 8.24
CA MET A 451 16.54 27.27 8.07
C MET A 451 16.99 28.44 7.16
N GLU A 452 18.29 28.75 7.14
CA GLU A 452 18.84 29.85 6.32
C GLU A 452 18.96 29.46 4.82
N THR A 453 18.89 28.17 4.52
CA THR A 453 19.01 27.61 3.18
C THR A 453 17.75 26.86 2.73
N LEU A 454 16.56 27.24 3.27
CA LEU A 454 15.30 26.73 2.75
C LEU A 454 15.32 26.92 1.22
N SER A 455 15.40 25.81 0.51
CA SER A 455 15.26 25.81 -0.95
C SER A 455 13.91 26.42 -1.31
N ASP A 456 13.84 27.12 -2.43
CA ASP A 456 12.53 27.55 -2.95
C ASP A 456 11.62 26.33 -3.15
N ALA A 457 10.33 26.51 -2.90
CA ALA A 457 9.32 25.52 -3.25
C ALA A 457 9.18 25.31 -4.78
N VAL A 458 10.01 26.00 -5.56
CA VAL A 458 10.10 25.94 -7.02
C VAL A 458 11.55 25.69 -7.42
N LEU A 459 11.79 24.58 -8.12
CA LEU A 459 13.12 24.25 -8.68
C LEU A 459 13.41 25.05 -9.95
N ALA A 460 12.42 25.17 -10.81
CA ALA A 460 12.51 25.91 -12.07
C ALA A 460 11.12 26.24 -12.62
N THR A 461 11.06 27.25 -13.47
CA THR A 461 9.86 27.59 -14.26
C THR A 461 10.25 27.83 -15.72
N LEU A 462 9.53 27.19 -16.64
CA LEU A 462 9.61 27.50 -18.07
C LEU A 462 8.36 28.30 -18.47
N LYS A 463 8.58 29.51 -18.99
CA LYS A 463 7.47 30.33 -19.48
C LYS A 463 6.85 29.75 -20.74
N GLY A 464 5.54 29.88 -20.84
CA GLY A 464 4.78 29.42 -21.99
C GLY A 464 5.19 30.11 -23.28
N GLU A 465 5.33 29.33 -24.35
CA GLU A 465 5.63 29.77 -25.69
C GLU A 465 4.92 28.91 -26.73
N ASN A 466 4.41 29.52 -27.82
CA ASN A 466 3.85 28.77 -28.96
C ASN A 466 2.82 27.69 -28.57
N ALA A 467 1.77 28.05 -27.84
CA ALA A 467 0.74 27.17 -27.30
C ALA A 467 1.20 26.20 -26.17
N ARG A 468 2.46 26.20 -25.76
CA ARG A 468 2.91 25.53 -24.54
C ARG A 468 2.50 26.38 -23.34
N PRO A 469 1.84 25.80 -22.30
CA PRO A 469 1.57 26.49 -21.03
C PRO A 469 2.86 26.75 -20.25
N ASP A 470 2.80 27.60 -19.23
CA ASP A 470 3.86 27.70 -18.22
C ASP A 470 4.07 26.30 -17.60
N VAL A 471 5.33 25.95 -17.29
CA VAL A 471 5.68 24.71 -16.60
C VAL A 471 6.44 25.05 -15.34
N THR A 472 5.99 24.53 -14.21
CA THR A 472 6.65 24.70 -12.91
C THR A 472 7.11 23.34 -12.38
N TYR A 473 8.38 23.25 -12.04
CA TYR A 473 8.98 22.07 -11.43
C TYR A 473 9.17 22.31 -9.94
N ARG A 474 8.65 21.42 -9.10
CA ARG A 474 8.69 21.58 -7.65
C ARG A 474 9.33 20.38 -6.95
N PRO A 475 10.09 20.59 -5.86
CA PRO A 475 10.59 19.48 -5.05
C PRO A 475 9.43 18.88 -4.27
N ALA A 476 9.38 17.56 -4.18
CA ALA A 476 8.45 16.82 -3.32
C ALA A 476 9.23 15.76 -2.53
N GLY A 477 10.07 16.23 -1.61
CA GLY A 477 11.07 15.40 -0.92
C GLY A 477 12.29 15.11 -1.81
N ASN A 478 13.12 14.15 -1.39
CA ASN A 478 14.34 13.79 -2.11
C ASN A 478 14.15 12.67 -3.16
N SER A 479 12.98 12.03 -3.18
CA SER A 479 12.65 10.92 -4.09
C SER A 479 11.45 11.18 -4.99
N TYR A 480 10.90 12.39 -4.97
CA TYR A 480 9.81 12.79 -5.85
C TYR A 480 10.06 14.17 -6.45
N LEU A 481 9.56 14.39 -7.67
CA LEU A 481 9.55 15.68 -8.35
C LEU A 481 8.17 15.90 -8.97
N LEU A 482 7.55 17.04 -8.64
CA LEU A 482 6.26 17.45 -9.17
C LEU A 482 6.44 18.39 -10.36
N VAL A 483 5.83 18.06 -11.49
CA VAL A 483 5.72 18.93 -12.68
C VAL A 483 4.29 19.44 -12.75
N GLU A 484 4.10 20.76 -12.85
CA GLU A 484 2.79 21.38 -12.99
C GLU A 484 2.71 22.21 -14.26
N TYR A 485 1.57 22.18 -14.94
CA TYR A 485 1.29 22.95 -16.15
C TYR A 485 0.20 24.00 -15.92
N GLY A 486 0.48 25.22 -16.40
CA GLY A 486 -0.49 26.31 -16.47
C GLY A 486 -1.06 26.77 -15.13
N GLU A 487 -2.21 27.42 -15.19
CA GLU A 487 -2.95 27.92 -14.04
C GLU A 487 -3.73 26.79 -13.33
N LEU A 488 -4.21 27.07 -12.11
CA LEU A 488 -5.05 26.17 -11.32
C LEU A 488 -6.48 26.10 -11.90
N VAL A 489 -6.60 25.46 -13.07
CA VAL A 489 -7.88 25.29 -13.77
C VAL A 489 -8.03 23.86 -14.29
N LEU A 490 -9.28 23.39 -14.36
CA LEU A 490 -9.65 22.13 -15.01
C LEU A 490 -9.61 22.32 -16.53
N ASP A 491 -8.50 21.96 -17.16
CA ASP A 491 -8.33 22.04 -18.61
C ASP A 491 -7.85 20.71 -19.20
N LEU A 492 -8.57 20.21 -20.17
CA LEU A 492 -8.26 18.96 -20.85
C LEU A 492 -6.92 19.01 -21.58
N ASN A 493 -6.54 20.17 -22.14
CA ASN A 493 -5.25 20.34 -22.81
C ASN A 493 -4.10 20.14 -21.83
N LEU A 494 -4.23 20.64 -20.57
CA LEU A 494 -3.22 20.41 -19.52
C LEU A 494 -3.13 18.92 -19.20
N ARG A 495 -4.27 18.22 -19.11
CA ARG A 495 -4.28 16.78 -18.87
C ARG A 495 -3.64 15.97 -20.00
N PHE A 496 -3.87 16.37 -21.25
CA PHE A 496 -3.19 15.76 -22.42
C PHE A 496 -1.70 16.04 -22.41
N ARG A 497 -1.28 17.23 -21.98
CA ARG A 497 0.14 17.57 -21.84
C ARG A 497 0.82 16.65 -20.81
N ILE A 498 0.18 16.42 -19.66
CA ILE A 498 0.62 15.44 -18.65
C ILE A 498 0.76 14.04 -19.26
N HIS A 499 -0.24 13.60 -20.04
CA HIS A 499 -0.18 12.30 -20.69
C HIS A 499 0.99 12.20 -21.68
N ALA A 500 1.24 13.24 -22.47
CA ALA A 500 2.37 13.30 -23.41
C ALA A 500 3.72 13.22 -22.66
N LEU A 501 3.87 13.98 -21.56
CA LEU A 501 5.09 13.92 -20.74
C LEU A 501 5.27 12.54 -20.12
N MET A 502 4.21 11.96 -19.56
CA MET A 502 4.26 10.62 -18.98
C MET A 502 4.67 9.57 -20.00
N GLN A 503 4.13 9.65 -21.22
CA GLN A 503 4.52 8.75 -22.31
C GLN A 503 5.99 8.96 -22.71
N TRP A 504 6.43 10.21 -22.86
CA TRP A 504 7.82 10.52 -23.17
C TRP A 504 8.78 9.91 -22.14
N VAL A 505 8.50 10.09 -20.83
CA VAL A 505 9.32 9.51 -19.74
C VAL A 505 9.36 7.99 -19.82
N LYS A 506 8.23 7.33 -20.11
CA LYS A 506 8.15 5.86 -20.28
C LYS A 506 8.98 5.39 -21.48
N ASP A 507 8.90 6.10 -22.62
CA ASP A 507 9.61 5.75 -23.85
C ASP A 507 11.13 5.90 -23.72
N GLN A 508 11.60 6.87 -22.90
CA GLN A 508 13.03 7.03 -22.62
C GLN A 508 13.61 5.93 -21.73
N SER A 509 12.78 5.17 -21.02
CA SER A 509 13.23 4.11 -20.09
C SER A 509 14.33 4.59 -19.14
N ILE A 510 14.15 5.77 -18.54
CA ILE A 510 15.15 6.41 -17.69
C ILE A 510 15.42 5.55 -16.45
N GLU A 511 16.67 5.12 -16.28
CA GLU A 511 17.07 4.36 -15.09
C GLU A 511 16.86 5.19 -13.82
N GLY A 512 16.32 4.56 -12.79
CA GLY A 512 16.00 5.23 -11.52
C GLY A 512 14.57 5.78 -11.43
N ILE A 513 13.78 5.82 -12.51
CA ILE A 513 12.34 6.11 -12.40
C ILE A 513 11.62 4.87 -11.82
N ILE A 514 10.86 5.09 -10.75
CA ILE A 514 10.13 4.03 -10.04
C ILE A 514 8.66 4.03 -10.44
N ASP A 515 8.00 5.21 -10.40
CA ASP A 515 6.57 5.33 -10.68
C ASP A 515 6.22 6.72 -11.21
N LEU A 516 5.10 6.82 -11.94
CA LEU A 516 4.59 8.06 -12.52
C LEU A 516 3.12 8.20 -12.16
N THR A 517 2.77 9.22 -11.38
CA THR A 517 1.39 9.45 -10.93
C THR A 517 0.84 10.74 -11.56
N PRO A 518 -0.10 10.65 -12.50
CA PRO A 518 -0.68 11.82 -13.14
C PRO A 518 -1.82 12.44 -12.32
N GLY A 519 -1.72 13.72 -12.03
CA GLY A 519 -2.83 14.56 -11.60
C GLY A 519 -3.60 15.15 -12.80
N ILE A 520 -4.45 16.13 -12.55
CA ILE A 520 -5.21 16.83 -13.61
C ILE A 520 -4.29 17.67 -14.48
N ARG A 521 -3.45 18.49 -13.85
CA ARG A 521 -2.47 19.38 -14.50
C ARG A 521 -1.04 19.15 -13.99
N SER A 522 -0.81 18.06 -13.26
CA SER A 522 0.47 17.73 -12.64
C SER A 522 0.90 16.30 -12.94
N LEU A 523 2.21 16.07 -12.90
CA LEU A 523 2.80 14.73 -12.92
C LEU A 523 3.76 14.61 -11.74
N GLN A 524 3.50 13.67 -10.85
CA GLN A 524 4.43 13.29 -9.79
C GLN A 524 5.34 12.17 -10.31
N ILE A 525 6.62 12.40 -10.27
CA ILE A 525 7.64 11.44 -10.69
C ILE A 525 8.32 10.90 -9.43
N HIS A 526 8.14 9.61 -9.15
CA HIS A 526 8.86 8.89 -8.10
C HIS A 526 10.15 8.32 -8.68
N PHE A 527 11.27 8.63 -8.06
CA PHE A 527 12.59 8.19 -8.55
C PHE A 527 13.52 7.77 -7.40
N ASP A 528 14.43 6.85 -7.68
CA ASP A 528 15.51 6.49 -6.77
C ASP A 528 16.60 7.55 -6.85
N SER A 529 16.69 8.38 -5.83
CA SER A 529 17.65 9.48 -5.77
C SER A 529 19.12 9.03 -5.57
N LEU A 530 19.36 7.74 -5.30
CA LEU A 530 20.71 7.17 -5.29
C LEU A 530 21.19 6.75 -6.69
N VAL A 531 20.26 6.57 -7.63
CA VAL A 531 20.53 6.19 -9.03
C VAL A 531 20.40 7.40 -9.96
N LEU A 532 19.36 8.21 -9.76
CA LEU A 532 19.03 9.37 -10.60
C LEU A 532 19.03 10.64 -9.75
N ASP A 533 19.99 11.53 -10.00
CA ASP A 533 20.06 12.83 -9.31
C ASP A 533 18.92 13.76 -9.75
N GLN A 534 18.37 14.54 -8.80
CA GLN A 534 17.25 15.46 -9.06
C GLN A 534 17.56 16.52 -10.12
N LYS A 535 18.80 17.04 -10.17
CA LYS A 535 19.20 18.05 -11.16
C LYS A 535 19.27 17.44 -12.56
N HIS A 536 19.73 16.17 -12.64
CA HIS A 536 19.75 15.45 -13.92
C HIS A 536 18.33 15.16 -14.40
N LEU A 537 17.45 14.66 -13.52
CA LEU A 537 16.03 14.47 -13.84
C LEU A 537 15.39 15.78 -14.31
N LEU A 538 15.61 16.90 -13.60
CA LEU A 538 15.09 18.21 -13.99
C LEU A 538 15.55 18.61 -15.41
N SER A 539 16.82 18.38 -15.76
CA SER A 539 17.33 18.71 -17.09
C SER A 539 16.70 17.86 -18.20
N LEU A 540 16.45 16.56 -17.92
CA LEU A 540 15.74 15.67 -18.84
C LEU A 540 14.29 16.12 -19.06
N LEU A 541 13.59 16.52 -18.01
CA LEU A 541 12.22 17.02 -18.09
C LEU A 541 12.13 18.36 -18.84
N GLN A 542 13.12 19.26 -18.69
CA GLN A 542 13.20 20.49 -19.46
C GLN A 542 13.48 20.21 -20.94
N GLN A 543 14.31 19.22 -21.25
CA GLN A 543 14.52 18.75 -22.62
C GLN A 543 13.23 18.20 -23.22
N ALA A 544 12.50 17.38 -22.48
CA ALA A 544 11.21 16.81 -22.90
C ALA A 544 10.27 17.88 -23.43
N GLU A 545 10.21 19.06 -22.79
CA GLU A 545 9.32 20.16 -23.20
C GLU A 545 9.54 20.65 -24.64
N SER A 546 10.71 20.46 -25.19
CA SER A 546 11.02 20.76 -26.59
C SER A 546 10.63 19.64 -27.57
N GLU A 547 10.42 18.44 -27.07
CA GLU A 547 10.17 17.22 -27.84
C GLU A 547 8.70 16.76 -27.79
N LEU A 548 7.92 17.28 -26.81
CA LEU A 548 6.51 16.89 -26.68
C LEU A 548 5.67 17.36 -27.88
N PRO A 549 4.70 16.53 -28.35
CA PRO A 549 3.84 16.85 -29.48
C PRO A 549 2.87 18.00 -29.17
N ASP A 550 2.30 18.57 -30.21
CA ASP A 550 1.15 19.46 -30.09
C ASP A 550 -0.07 18.65 -29.63
N VAL A 551 -0.55 18.95 -28.40
CA VAL A 551 -1.66 18.23 -27.77
C VAL A 551 -2.99 18.44 -28.50
N THR A 552 -3.14 19.51 -29.29
CA THR A 552 -4.38 19.79 -30.04
C THR A 552 -4.63 18.80 -31.19
N ALA A 553 -3.56 18.16 -31.68
CA ALA A 553 -3.63 17.14 -32.72
C ALA A 553 -3.39 15.71 -32.19
N MET A 554 -3.30 15.56 -30.88
CA MET A 554 -2.95 14.30 -30.25
C MET A 554 -4.17 13.34 -30.23
N GLU A 555 -3.95 12.11 -30.66
CA GLU A 555 -4.90 11.01 -30.54
C GLU A 555 -4.42 10.01 -29.49
N VAL A 556 -5.31 9.62 -28.58
CA VAL A 556 -5.03 8.64 -27.53
C VAL A 556 -6.02 7.48 -27.57
N PRO A 557 -5.56 6.23 -27.39
CA PRO A 557 -6.45 5.10 -27.25
C PRO A 557 -7.40 5.31 -26.07
N SER A 558 -8.67 5.09 -26.29
CA SER A 558 -9.68 5.20 -25.24
C SER A 558 -10.65 4.02 -25.26
N ARG A 559 -11.32 3.79 -24.14
CA ARG A 559 -12.39 2.79 -24.02
C ARG A 559 -13.56 3.38 -23.23
N THR A 560 -14.76 2.96 -23.57
CA THR A 560 -15.93 3.28 -22.77
C THR A 560 -16.20 2.15 -21.79
N VAL A 561 -16.35 2.51 -20.51
CA VAL A 561 -16.68 1.57 -19.43
C VAL A 561 -18.03 1.95 -18.85
N TYR A 562 -18.93 0.97 -18.71
CA TYR A 562 -20.22 1.15 -18.08
C TYR A 562 -20.15 0.66 -16.64
N LEU A 563 -20.36 1.56 -15.69
CA LEU A 563 -20.32 1.26 -14.26
C LEU A 563 -21.73 1.42 -13.67
N PRO A 564 -22.13 0.54 -12.73
CA PRO A 564 -23.34 0.77 -11.95
C PRO A 564 -23.14 1.99 -11.05
N LEU A 565 -24.18 2.82 -10.93
CA LEU A 565 -24.19 4.01 -10.08
C LEU A 565 -25.34 3.90 -9.08
N ALA A 566 -25.01 3.88 -7.78
CA ALA A 566 -25.99 4.05 -6.72
C ALA A 566 -26.47 5.51 -6.68
N TRP A 567 -27.77 5.72 -6.53
CA TRP A 567 -28.38 7.05 -6.53
C TRP A 567 -29.25 7.24 -5.31
N GLU A 568 -28.96 8.27 -4.50
CA GLU A 568 -29.67 8.56 -3.24
C GLU A 568 -29.85 7.31 -2.34
N ASP A 569 -28.83 6.46 -2.29
CA ASP A 569 -28.85 5.23 -1.51
C ASP A 569 -28.66 5.49 -0.01
N SER A 570 -28.93 4.45 0.80
CA SER A 570 -28.88 4.56 2.26
C SER A 570 -27.47 4.88 2.82
N GLN A 571 -26.40 4.51 2.12
CA GLN A 571 -25.03 4.80 2.58
C GLN A 571 -24.67 6.26 2.32
N THR A 572 -25.09 6.81 1.19
CA THR A 572 -24.95 8.24 0.87
C THR A 572 -25.74 9.10 1.88
N GLN A 573 -26.96 8.69 2.23
CA GLN A 573 -27.76 9.37 3.24
C GLN A 573 -27.08 9.35 4.61
N LEU A 574 -26.59 8.18 5.04
CA LEU A 574 -25.85 8.04 6.29
C LEU A 574 -24.56 8.88 6.30
N ALA A 575 -23.85 8.97 5.17
CA ALA A 575 -22.67 9.82 5.04
C ALA A 575 -23.01 11.31 5.23
N THR A 576 -24.11 11.77 4.62
CA THR A 576 -24.61 13.14 4.77
C THR A 576 -25.00 13.44 6.23
N GLU A 577 -25.72 12.53 6.89
CA GLU A 577 -26.08 12.67 8.31
C GLU A 577 -24.85 12.77 9.22
N ARG A 578 -23.86 11.92 9.00
CA ARG A 578 -22.59 11.96 9.74
C ARG A 578 -21.82 13.25 9.50
N TYR A 579 -21.77 13.72 8.25
CA TYR A 579 -21.14 14.98 7.91
C TYR A 579 -21.76 16.15 8.69
N MET A 580 -23.09 16.24 8.72
CA MET A 580 -23.81 17.26 9.49
C MET A 580 -23.53 17.18 11.00
N GLN A 581 -23.38 15.96 11.54
CA GLN A 581 -23.11 15.76 12.98
C GLN A 581 -21.68 16.09 13.38
N THR A 582 -20.71 15.83 12.50
CA THR A 582 -19.29 15.84 12.88
C THR A 582 -18.46 16.94 12.24
N VAL A 583 -18.94 17.53 11.12
CA VAL A 583 -18.19 18.52 10.35
C VAL A 583 -18.92 19.85 10.31
N ARG A 584 -20.07 19.90 9.65
CA ARG A 584 -20.82 21.16 9.45
C ARG A 584 -22.34 20.93 9.40
N PRO A 585 -23.08 21.28 10.46
CA PRO A 585 -24.53 21.02 10.52
C PRO A 585 -25.37 21.86 9.55
N ASP A 586 -24.85 23.01 9.12
CA ASP A 586 -25.54 24.02 8.27
C ASP A 586 -24.95 24.09 6.85
N ALA A 587 -24.30 23.02 6.37
CA ALA A 587 -23.74 23.00 5.02
C ALA A 587 -24.83 23.21 3.96
N PRO A 588 -24.65 24.11 2.95
CA PRO A 588 -25.67 24.46 1.97
C PRO A 588 -26.22 23.28 1.14
N TRP A 589 -25.36 22.25 0.99
CA TRP A 589 -25.68 21.01 0.27
C TRP A 589 -26.32 19.92 1.14
N CYS A 590 -26.51 20.18 2.43
CA CYS A 590 -27.16 19.28 3.36
C CYS A 590 -28.62 19.74 3.63
N PRO A 591 -29.51 18.81 3.99
CA PRO A 591 -29.37 17.35 4.05
C PRO A 591 -29.54 16.63 2.71
N ASP A 592 -29.82 17.33 1.63
CA ASP A 592 -30.19 16.78 0.31
C ASP A 592 -29.31 17.40 -0.80
N ASN A 593 -28.24 16.72 -1.14
CA ASN A 593 -27.25 17.18 -2.12
C ASN A 593 -27.88 17.30 -3.52
N VAL A 594 -28.78 16.41 -3.90
CA VAL A 594 -29.44 16.45 -5.22
C VAL A 594 -30.37 17.62 -5.33
N GLU A 595 -31.13 17.93 -4.27
CA GLU A 595 -31.99 19.13 -4.21
C GLU A 595 -31.15 20.41 -4.23
N PHE A 596 -29.99 20.42 -3.56
CA PHE A 596 -29.08 21.55 -3.64
C PHE A 596 -28.61 21.79 -5.09
N ILE A 597 -28.13 20.75 -5.78
CA ILE A 597 -27.69 20.82 -7.18
C ILE A 597 -28.84 21.29 -8.07
N ARG A 598 -30.07 20.75 -7.90
CA ARG A 598 -31.25 21.17 -8.62
C ARG A 598 -31.47 22.69 -8.51
N ARG A 599 -31.42 23.19 -7.28
CA ARG A 599 -31.71 24.59 -6.96
C ARG A 599 -30.69 25.56 -7.54
N ILE A 600 -29.37 25.27 -7.36
CA ILE A 600 -28.33 26.19 -7.81
C ILE A 600 -28.17 26.21 -9.33
N ASN A 601 -28.59 25.14 -10.02
CA ASN A 601 -28.59 25.05 -11.48
C ASN A 601 -29.94 25.47 -12.11
N GLY A 602 -30.94 25.87 -11.30
CA GLY A 602 -32.24 26.30 -11.80
C GLY A 602 -33.05 25.22 -12.51
N LEU A 603 -32.87 23.94 -12.15
CA LEU A 603 -33.54 22.80 -12.77
C LEU A 603 -34.95 22.60 -12.18
N ASP A 604 -35.88 22.10 -12.99
CA ASP A 604 -37.28 21.95 -12.62
C ASP A 604 -37.53 20.86 -11.57
N SER A 605 -36.70 19.80 -11.56
CA SER A 605 -36.89 18.66 -10.66
C SER A 605 -35.57 17.92 -10.35
N LYS A 606 -35.56 17.16 -9.26
CA LYS A 606 -34.47 16.21 -8.95
C LYS A 606 -34.33 15.14 -10.05
N GLN A 607 -35.43 14.78 -10.72
CA GLN A 607 -35.39 13.86 -11.85
C GLN A 607 -34.57 14.45 -13.01
N ALA A 608 -34.67 15.75 -13.28
CA ALA A 608 -33.86 16.41 -14.30
C ALA A 608 -32.36 16.36 -13.99
N VAL A 609 -31.97 16.49 -12.70
CA VAL A 609 -30.58 16.29 -12.26
C VAL A 609 -30.12 14.85 -12.59
N LYS A 610 -30.94 13.86 -12.21
CA LYS A 610 -30.67 12.45 -12.47
C LYS A 610 -30.52 12.16 -13.95
N ASP A 611 -31.43 12.66 -14.77
CA ASP A 611 -31.44 12.44 -16.22
C ASP A 611 -30.15 13.01 -16.87
N ILE A 612 -29.72 14.21 -16.45
CA ILE A 612 -28.47 14.80 -16.91
C ILE A 612 -27.28 13.93 -16.51
N VAL A 613 -27.18 13.51 -15.24
CA VAL A 613 -26.06 12.70 -14.75
C VAL A 613 -25.98 11.34 -15.45
N PHE A 614 -27.11 10.65 -15.62
CA PHE A 614 -27.15 9.30 -16.17
C PHE A 614 -27.07 9.24 -17.71
N SER A 615 -27.46 10.30 -18.41
CA SER A 615 -27.36 10.35 -19.88
C SER A 615 -26.01 10.81 -20.41
N THR A 616 -25.11 11.20 -19.54
CA THR A 616 -23.84 11.85 -19.88
C THR A 616 -22.69 10.84 -19.95
N ASN A 617 -21.84 11.00 -20.96
CA ASN A 617 -20.53 10.37 -21.00
C ASN A 617 -19.52 11.25 -20.26
N TYR A 618 -18.77 10.64 -19.37
CA TYR A 618 -17.73 11.31 -18.59
C TYR A 618 -16.33 10.95 -19.11
N LEU A 619 -15.47 11.94 -19.20
CA LEU A 619 -14.04 11.71 -19.39
C LEU A 619 -13.37 11.61 -18.01
N VAL A 620 -12.75 10.48 -17.74
CA VAL A 620 -11.94 10.29 -16.53
C VAL A 620 -10.58 10.97 -16.74
N MET A 621 -10.31 11.96 -15.92
CA MET A 621 -9.08 12.77 -15.97
C MET A 621 -8.01 12.27 -15.00
N GLY A 622 -8.40 11.60 -13.93
CA GLY A 622 -7.52 11.00 -12.92
C GLY A 622 -8.22 9.91 -12.14
N LEU A 623 -7.46 9.04 -11.48
CA LEU A 623 -7.93 7.98 -10.60
C LEU A 623 -7.16 8.06 -9.28
N GLY A 624 -7.80 7.73 -8.16
CA GLY A 624 -7.12 7.61 -6.88
C GLY A 624 -7.24 8.81 -5.96
N ASP A 625 -8.27 9.64 -6.15
CA ASP A 625 -8.69 10.64 -5.17
C ASP A 625 -9.04 9.97 -3.82
N VAL A 626 -9.53 10.70 -2.85
CA VAL A 626 -9.78 10.31 -1.43
C VAL A 626 -10.24 8.85 -1.24
N TYR A 627 -10.91 8.27 -2.22
CA TYR A 627 -11.33 6.87 -2.25
C TYR A 627 -10.54 6.07 -3.28
N LEU A 628 -10.25 4.81 -2.97
CA LEU A 628 -9.55 3.89 -3.85
C LEU A 628 -10.16 3.88 -5.26
N GLY A 629 -9.36 4.28 -6.26
CA GLY A 629 -9.76 4.27 -7.66
C GLY A 629 -10.93 5.18 -8.00
N ALA A 630 -11.34 6.08 -7.10
CA ALA A 630 -12.39 7.05 -7.40
C ALA A 630 -11.98 7.92 -8.60
N PRO A 631 -12.85 8.05 -9.62
CA PRO A 631 -12.53 8.85 -10.80
C PRO A 631 -12.78 10.33 -10.56
N VAL A 632 -11.80 11.15 -10.86
CA VAL A 632 -12.02 12.58 -11.15
C VAL A 632 -12.47 12.66 -12.61
N ALA A 633 -13.72 12.98 -12.84
CA ALA A 633 -14.32 12.91 -14.16
C ALA A 633 -15.18 14.14 -14.50
N THR A 634 -15.13 14.56 -15.75
CA THR A 634 -15.93 15.68 -16.24
C THR A 634 -16.85 15.26 -17.40
N PRO A 635 -18.08 15.79 -17.49
CA PRO A 635 -18.94 15.59 -18.65
C PRO A 635 -18.27 16.03 -19.95
N LEU A 636 -18.30 15.17 -20.97
CA LEU A 636 -17.81 15.52 -22.31
C LEU A 636 -18.62 16.67 -22.92
N ASP A 637 -19.94 16.61 -22.79
CA ASP A 637 -20.83 17.68 -23.24
C ASP A 637 -20.89 18.81 -22.20
N PRO A 638 -20.42 20.03 -22.51
CA PRO A 638 -20.46 21.15 -21.58
C PRO A 638 -21.87 21.50 -21.06
N ARG A 639 -22.93 21.15 -21.79
CA ARG A 639 -24.33 21.39 -21.38
C ARG A 639 -24.75 20.53 -20.19
N HIS A 640 -24.02 19.44 -19.93
CA HIS A 640 -24.26 18.55 -18.80
C HIS A 640 -23.38 18.84 -17.59
N ARG A 641 -22.55 19.90 -17.63
CA ARG A 641 -21.71 20.31 -16.51
C ARG A 641 -22.55 21.11 -15.51
N LEU A 642 -22.99 20.43 -14.47
CA LEU A 642 -23.75 21.03 -13.37
C LEU A 642 -22.80 21.74 -12.41
N VAL A 643 -23.22 22.89 -11.89
CA VAL A 643 -22.54 23.53 -10.75
C VAL A 643 -22.86 22.69 -9.50
N THR A 644 -21.84 22.40 -8.70
CA THR A 644 -21.94 21.52 -7.52
C THR A 644 -21.53 22.20 -6.21
N THR A 645 -20.95 23.42 -6.29
CA THR A 645 -20.50 24.21 -5.13
C THR A 645 -20.84 25.68 -5.29
#